data_2b3f62124bc70b244c829d5f37b9e101
#
_entry.id   2b3f62124bc70b244c829d5f37b9e101
#
_cell.length_a   1.000
_cell.length_b   1.000
_cell.length_c   1.000
_cell.angle_alpha   90.00
_cell.angle_beta   90.00
_cell.angle_gamma   90.00
#
_symmetry.space_group_name_H-M   'P 1'
#
loop_
_entity.id
_entity.type
_entity.pdbx_description
1 polymer ?
#
loop_
_entity_poly.entity_id
_entity_poly.type
_entity_poly.pdbx_seq_one_letter_code
_entity_poly.pdbx_strand_id
1 'polypeptide(L)'
;MESSGLFSLVPLIVILPIAGLLINIIFGGRMNEKDIGAVASAASGLAFVVAALLGFALWTGSGEAVVVPFADWIHIGALNVAWNFRVDTLSVLMMLVVSGVGTLIHIYAIGYMHEDVRFKNDIGRYRRFFVFMNLFIAMMMILVGGDSYLMLFVGWEGVGLCSYLLIGFWYEMDTLGRPSFANSNAGRKAFIVNRIGDFGFLIAGFTMFWWFKDLSFAGVFTQAAHIASIAPGVILFITLFLLVGVAGKSAQLPLYVWLPDAMAGPTPVSALIHAATMVTAGVYLVARSAPLYTLVPQAQATVALVGGITALFAATIAVGQYDIKKVLAYSTISQLGFMVAAVGMGAFAAGMFHLVTHAFFKALLFLSAGSVILGLERGHHHLAHHGGHGNGSPKSPDFGHLPNKSPNLTHLPTSDSELRRLESDDSSHHEEVFDPGDMRNMGDLRKQMPVTFWLYLIGALALAGIFPLAGFWSKDEILADAFQKFPTVYWLLTVAAFLTAFYMGRQVWMVFFGKPRHAAAAHAEESPKVITIPLMVLAALAILGGSLNLPGVHSLTLWLEHTIAGVEAGEFNFLVAGLSTALALTAIALSWVLYGRKPLAEGQIDPLKRLLGPVFTVFERKYWVDEVYWAVFINRYVDISHFLADVIDGRFWHDFVHEKVIAGTYNWLSRTVLDLHVDQQFIDAIANGLGELTKRISSGLRRLQNGFVRSYALAVLFGVVIIVGYLLLK
;
A
#
# COMPACT_ATOMS: atom_id res chain seq x y z
N MET A 1 -40.32 8.70 -9.41
CA MET A 1 -39.87 9.79 -8.51
C MET A 1 -39.71 9.35 -7.04
N GLU A 2 -40.26 8.22 -6.60
CA GLU A 2 -40.16 7.77 -5.19
C GLU A 2 -38.92 6.92 -4.86
N SER A 3 -38.16 6.42 -5.84
CA SER A 3 -36.90 5.69 -5.62
C SER A 3 -35.71 6.60 -5.26
N SER A 4 -35.85 7.93 -5.39
CA SER A 4 -34.76 8.88 -5.08
C SER A 4 -34.39 8.97 -3.60
N GLY A 5 -35.27 8.55 -2.68
CA GLY A 5 -35.07 8.66 -1.25
C GLY A 5 -33.88 7.82 -0.72
N LEU A 6 -33.72 6.55 -1.14
CA LEU A 6 -32.67 5.67 -0.64
C LEU A 6 -31.30 5.98 -1.26
N PHE A 7 -31.23 6.40 -2.51
CA PHE A 7 -29.97 6.75 -3.16
C PHE A 7 -29.29 7.97 -2.53
N SER A 8 -30.06 8.88 -1.90
CA SER A 8 -29.50 10.02 -1.16
C SER A 8 -28.64 9.61 0.04
N LEU A 9 -28.71 8.35 0.48
CA LEU A 9 -27.89 7.80 1.58
C LEU A 9 -26.45 7.45 1.14
N VAL A 10 -26.15 7.45 -0.18
CA VAL A 10 -24.83 7.01 -0.66
C VAL A 10 -23.64 7.75 -0.03
N PRO A 11 -23.65 9.06 0.30
CA PRO A 11 -22.52 9.69 0.95
C PRO A 11 -22.20 9.10 2.32
N LEU A 12 -23.17 8.47 2.99
CA LEU A 12 -22.97 7.84 4.29
C LEU A 12 -22.00 6.65 4.23
N ILE A 13 -21.82 6.00 3.07
CA ILE A 13 -20.82 4.92 2.94
C ILE A 13 -19.39 5.41 3.22
N VAL A 14 -19.11 6.68 2.97
CA VAL A 14 -17.82 7.34 3.24
C VAL A 14 -17.85 8.05 4.60
N ILE A 15 -18.94 8.77 4.88
CA ILE A 15 -19.05 9.58 6.11
C ILE A 15 -19.02 8.72 7.37
N LEU A 16 -19.63 7.54 7.38
CA LEU A 16 -19.68 6.67 8.57
C LEU A 16 -18.30 6.15 8.98
N PRO A 17 -17.47 5.58 8.09
CA PRO A 17 -16.10 5.22 8.46
C PRO A 17 -15.25 6.43 8.87
N ILE A 18 -15.43 7.61 8.24
CA ILE A 18 -14.77 8.85 8.65
C ILE A 18 -15.23 9.27 10.05
N ALA A 19 -16.52 9.19 10.36
CA ALA A 19 -17.03 9.49 11.70
C ALA A 19 -16.43 8.53 12.74
N GLY A 20 -16.34 7.23 12.45
CA GLY A 20 -15.70 6.25 13.32
C GLY A 20 -14.24 6.58 13.62
N LEU A 21 -13.46 6.92 12.60
CA LEU A 21 -12.07 7.33 12.79
C LEU A 21 -11.94 8.63 13.59
N LEU A 22 -12.79 9.64 13.33
CA LEU A 22 -12.77 10.92 14.06
C LEU A 22 -13.16 10.73 15.54
N ILE A 23 -14.17 9.91 15.83
CA ILE A 23 -14.53 9.57 17.20
C ILE A 23 -13.35 8.94 17.92
N ASN A 24 -12.66 7.98 17.30
CA ASN A 24 -11.50 7.33 17.87
C ASN A 24 -10.30 8.27 18.02
N ILE A 25 -10.10 9.24 17.12
CA ILE A 25 -9.04 10.26 17.26
C ILE A 25 -9.34 11.19 18.45
N ILE A 26 -10.55 11.75 18.50
CA ILE A 26 -10.91 12.83 19.44
C ILE A 26 -11.15 12.25 20.83
N PHE A 27 -11.93 11.18 20.93
CA PHE A 27 -12.39 10.63 22.21
C PHE A 27 -11.65 9.37 22.66
N GLY A 28 -10.97 8.66 21.74
CA GLY A 28 -10.35 7.36 22.02
C GLY A 28 -9.25 7.38 23.09
N GLY A 29 -8.71 8.55 23.46
CA GLY A 29 -7.81 8.69 24.63
C GLY A 29 -8.51 8.50 25.99
N ARG A 30 -9.85 8.53 26.01
CA ARG A 30 -10.69 8.34 27.20
C ARG A 30 -11.50 7.03 27.14
N MET A 31 -11.37 6.28 26.06
CA MET A 31 -12.10 5.04 25.81
C MET A 31 -11.23 3.84 26.13
N ASN A 32 -11.85 2.73 26.49
CA ASN A 32 -11.17 1.44 26.63
C ASN A 32 -11.04 0.74 25.25
N GLU A 33 -10.27 -0.35 25.18
CA GLU A 33 -10.05 -1.11 23.94
C GLU A 33 -11.36 -1.60 23.30
N LYS A 34 -12.32 -2.07 24.11
CA LYS A 34 -13.60 -2.60 23.59
C LYS A 34 -14.41 -1.50 22.94
N ASP A 35 -14.44 -0.29 23.53
CA ASP A 35 -15.18 0.84 22.98
C ASP A 35 -14.55 1.34 21.67
N ILE A 36 -13.20 1.45 21.62
CA ILE A 36 -12.46 1.83 20.40
C ILE A 36 -12.77 0.84 19.26
N GLY A 37 -12.65 -0.46 19.55
CA GLY A 37 -12.93 -1.51 18.57
C GLY A 37 -14.40 -1.56 18.15
N ALA A 38 -15.34 -1.36 19.10
CA ALA A 38 -16.77 -1.34 18.83
C ALA A 38 -17.17 -0.16 17.93
N VAL A 39 -16.67 1.06 18.20
CA VAL A 39 -16.92 2.25 17.37
C VAL A 39 -16.42 2.02 15.94
N ALA A 40 -15.19 1.52 15.79
CA ALA A 40 -14.63 1.26 14.47
C ALA A 40 -15.41 0.20 13.69
N SER A 41 -15.78 -0.92 14.36
CA SER A 41 -16.55 -2.00 13.74
C SER A 41 -17.97 -1.57 13.39
N ALA A 42 -18.62 -0.77 14.27
CA ALA A 42 -19.95 -0.25 14.04
C ALA A 42 -19.97 0.73 12.85
N ALA A 43 -18.97 1.59 12.72
CA ALA A 43 -18.86 2.53 11.61
C ALA A 43 -18.76 1.80 10.25
N SER A 44 -17.94 0.76 10.16
CA SER A 44 -17.86 -0.10 8.97
C SER A 44 -19.14 -0.90 8.74
N GLY A 45 -19.76 -1.45 9.81
CA GLY A 45 -20.99 -2.23 9.74
C GLY A 45 -22.20 -1.38 9.29
N LEU A 46 -22.29 -0.14 9.76
CA LEU A 46 -23.33 0.78 9.28
C LEU A 46 -23.16 1.16 7.81
N ALA A 47 -21.91 1.31 7.34
CA ALA A 47 -21.64 1.49 5.91
C ALA A 47 -22.09 0.27 5.10
N PHE A 48 -21.92 -0.95 5.62
CA PHE A 48 -22.48 -2.17 4.99
C PHE A 48 -24.01 -2.16 4.92
N VAL A 49 -24.67 -1.73 5.99
CA VAL A 49 -26.15 -1.60 5.98
C VAL A 49 -26.60 -0.60 4.91
N VAL A 50 -25.92 0.54 4.79
CA VAL A 50 -26.23 1.52 3.72
C VAL A 50 -26.01 0.89 2.34
N ALA A 51 -24.88 0.20 2.12
CA ALA A 51 -24.63 -0.51 0.85
C ALA A 51 -25.71 -1.54 0.53
N ALA A 52 -26.21 -2.29 1.54
CA ALA A 52 -27.31 -3.23 1.37
C ALA A 52 -28.63 -2.54 1.00
N LEU A 53 -28.93 -1.37 1.60
CA LEU A 53 -30.11 -0.57 1.24
C LEU A 53 -30.02 -0.04 -0.20
N LEU A 54 -28.84 0.41 -0.63
CA LEU A 54 -28.60 0.83 -2.02
C LEU A 54 -28.77 -0.35 -2.99
N GLY A 55 -28.26 -1.53 -2.65
CA GLY A 55 -28.44 -2.75 -3.43
C GLY A 55 -29.90 -3.16 -3.53
N PHE A 56 -30.64 -3.08 -2.43
CA PHE A 56 -32.07 -3.34 -2.43
C PHE A 56 -32.85 -2.34 -3.30
N ALA A 57 -32.47 -1.04 -3.25
CA ALA A 57 -33.09 -0.02 -4.10
C ALA A 57 -32.84 -0.24 -5.60
N LEU A 58 -31.61 -0.68 -5.98
CA LEU A 58 -31.32 -1.05 -7.37
C LEU A 58 -32.09 -2.32 -7.79
N TRP A 59 -32.18 -3.31 -6.93
CA TRP A 59 -32.83 -4.59 -7.23
C TRP A 59 -34.34 -4.43 -7.42
N THR A 60 -34.99 -3.56 -6.64
CA THR A 60 -36.42 -3.28 -6.74
C THR A 60 -36.75 -2.19 -7.77
N GLY A 61 -35.75 -1.48 -8.27
CA GLY A 61 -35.85 -0.44 -9.29
C GLY A 61 -35.56 -0.94 -10.70
N SER A 62 -35.11 -0.04 -11.58
CA SER A 62 -34.74 -0.33 -12.97
C SER A 62 -33.39 -1.03 -13.12
N GLY A 63 -32.56 -1.08 -12.07
CA GLY A 63 -31.16 -1.51 -12.15
C GLY A 63 -30.21 -0.52 -12.82
N GLU A 64 -30.71 0.59 -13.36
CA GLU A 64 -29.93 1.62 -14.02
C GLU A 64 -29.04 2.41 -13.05
N ALA A 65 -27.91 2.89 -13.57
CA ALA A 65 -26.99 3.71 -12.80
C ALA A 65 -27.62 5.05 -12.38
N VAL A 66 -27.48 5.38 -11.09
CA VAL A 66 -27.91 6.65 -10.51
C VAL A 66 -26.68 7.44 -10.07
N VAL A 67 -26.56 8.69 -10.56
CA VAL A 67 -25.52 9.62 -10.13
C VAL A 67 -26.10 10.55 -9.10
N VAL A 68 -25.53 10.59 -7.90
CA VAL A 68 -25.95 11.45 -6.79
C VAL A 68 -24.94 12.58 -6.63
N PRO A 69 -25.30 13.82 -6.93
CA PRO A 69 -24.45 14.98 -6.71
C PRO A 69 -24.17 15.18 -5.22
N PHE A 70 -22.93 15.51 -4.88
CA PHE A 70 -22.55 15.77 -3.51
C PHE A 70 -21.92 17.14 -3.30
N ALA A 71 -20.93 17.51 -4.13
CA ALA A 71 -20.26 18.81 -4.06
C ALA A 71 -19.61 19.19 -5.39
N ASP A 72 -19.48 20.48 -5.65
CA ASP A 72 -18.58 20.99 -6.68
C ASP A 72 -17.14 20.87 -6.17
N TRP A 73 -16.21 20.45 -7.05
CA TRP A 73 -14.83 20.22 -6.63
C TRP A 73 -13.82 21.00 -7.46
N ILE A 74 -13.63 20.64 -8.74
CA ILE A 74 -12.68 21.32 -9.62
C ILE A 74 -13.43 21.96 -10.76
N HIS A 75 -13.27 23.30 -10.91
CA HIS A 75 -13.90 24.05 -11.97
C HIS A 75 -12.89 25.07 -12.53
N ILE A 76 -12.07 24.62 -13.50
CA ILE A 76 -10.96 25.41 -14.07
C ILE A 76 -10.99 25.29 -15.60
N GLY A 77 -11.46 26.30 -16.28
CA GLY A 77 -11.55 26.30 -17.74
C GLY A 77 -12.41 25.15 -18.28
N ALA A 78 -11.81 24.29 -19.09
CA ALA A 78 -12.49 23.11 -19.62
C ALA A 78 -12.55 21.92 -18.63
N LEU A 79 -11.78 21.94 -17.56
CA LEU A 79 -11.78 20.91 -16.54
C LEU A 79 -12.89 21.19 -15.53
N ASN A 80 -13.94 20.38 -15.59
CA ASN A 80 -15.05 20.41 -14.66
C ASN A 80 -15.23 19.02 -14.05
N VAL A 81 -14.89 18.86 -12.77
CA VAL A 81 -15.03 17.61 -12.04
C VAL A 81 -15.81 17.86 -10.76
N ALA A 82 -17.02 17.34 -10.71
CA ALA A 82 -17.83 17.37 -9.51
C ALA A 82 -17.52 16.16 -8.61
N TRP A 83 -17.74 16.30 -7.33
CA TRP A 83 -17.69 15.20 -6.38
C TRP A 83 -19.07 14.53 -6.35
N ASN A 84 -19.25 13.59 -7.27
CA ASN A 84 -20.51 12.85 -7.41
C ASN A 84 -20.31 11.40 -7.03
N PHE A 85 -21.34 10.79 -6.45
CA PHE A 85 -21.38 9.36 -6.19
C PHE A 85 -22.17 8.65 -7.28
N ARG A 86 -21.62 7.54 -7.77
CA ARG A 86 -22.26 6.65 -8.72
C ARG A 86 -22.74 5.38 -8.01
N VAL A 87 -24.04 5.12 -8.11
CA VAL A 87 -24.69 3.91 -7.59
C VAL A 87 -25.16 3.10 -8.78
N ASP A 88 -24.46 2.03 -9.08
CA ASP A 88 -24.80 1.05 -10.10
C ASP A 88 -24.48 -0.36 -9.59
N THR A 89 -24.82 -1.38 -10.37
CA THR A 89 -24.70 -2.77 -9.92
C THR A 89 -23.25 -3.18 -9.64
N LEU A 90 -22.28 -2.63 -10.36
CA LEU A 90 -20.86 -2.89 -10.14
C LEU A 90 -20.32 -2.17 -8.89
N SER A 91 -20.64 -0.90 -8.69
CA SER A 91 -20.22 -0.14 -7.50
C SER A 91 -20.84 -0.70 -6.22
N VAL A 92 -22.12 -1.04 -6.23
CA VAL A 92 -22.81 -1.63 -5.07
C VAL A 92 -22.28 -3.01 -4.73
N LEU A 93 -21.96 -3.85 -5.72
CA LEU A 93 -21.30 -5.13 -5.48
C LEU A 93 -20.00 -4.94 -4.70
N MET A 94 -19.17 -3.99 -5.12
CA MET A 94 -17.92 -3.68 -4.43
C MET A 94 -18.15 -3.05 -3.06
N MET A 95 -19.12 -2.15 -2.91
CA MET A 95 -19.47 -1.57 -1.62
C MET A 95 -19.87 -2.63 -0.60
N LEU A 96 -20.68 -3.63 -1.00
CA LEU A 96 -21.10 -4.76 -0.16
C LEU A 96 -19.91 -5.63 0.25
N VAL A 97 -19.06 -6.00 -0.70
CA VAL A 97 -17.89 -6.86 -0.43
C VAL A 97 -16.90 -6.15 0.50
N VAL A 98 -16.55 -4.90 0.20
CA VAL A 98 -15.57 -4.13 0.96
C VAL A 98 -16.06 -3.86 2.39
N SER A 99 -17.28 -3.37 2.56
CA SER A 99 -17.81 -3.03 3.90
C SER A 99 -18.17 -4.29 4.70
N GLY A 100 -18.75 -5.31 4.06
CA GLY A 100 -19.17 -6.54 4.74
C GLY A 100 -17.97 -7.35 5.26
N VAL A 101 -17.04 -7.69 4.36
CA VAL A 101 -15.81 -8.40 4.76
C VAL A 101 -14.95 -7.51 5.66
N GLY A 102 -14.87 -6.21 5.37
CA GLY A 102 -14.18 -5.23 6.21
C GLY A 102 -14.69 -5.20 7.64
N THR A 103 -16.01 -5.25 7.85
CA THR A 103 -16.64 -5.31 9.20
C THR A 103 -16.23 -6.57 9.95
N LEU A 104 -16.25 -7.73 9.28
CA LEU A 104 -15.81 -8.99 9.90
C LEU A 104 -14.33 -8.94 10.31
N ILE A 105 -13.49 -8.32 9.49
CA ILE A 105 -12.06 -8.10 9.80
C ILE A 105 -11.90 -7.14 10.99
N HIS A 106 -12.70 -6.06 11.08
CA HIS A 106 -12.67 -5.15 12.23
C HIS A 106 -13.04 -5.87 13.53
N ILE A 107 -14.08 -6.70 13.53
CA ILE A 107 -14.48 -7.49 14.71
C ILE A 107 -13.37 -8.48 15.10
N TYR A 108 -12.79 -9.18 14.14
CA TYR A 108 -11.65 -10.07 14.36
C TYR A 108 -10.47 -9.31 14.98
N ALA A 109 -10.17 -8.10 14.46
CA ALA A 109 -9.05 -7.28 14.91
C ALA A 109 -9.18 -6.86 16.38
N ILE A 110 -10.38 -6.78 16.95
CA ILE A 110 -10.58 -6.50 18.39
C ILE A 110 -9.82 -7.55 19.24
N GLY A 111 -9.98 -8.83 18.91
CA GLY A 111 -9.31 -9.90 19.64
C GLY A 111 -7.83 -10.03 19.29
N TYR A 112 -7.47 -9.84 18.01
CA TYR A 112 -6.10 -9.98 17.53
C TYR A 112 -5.19 -8.89 18.11
N MET A 113 -5.60 -7.62 18.03
CA MET A 113 -4.80 -6.49 18.52
C MET A 113 -4.81 -6.32 20.05
N HIS A 114 -5.73 -7.00 20.74
CA HIS A 114 -5.71 -7.07 22.20
C HIS A 114 -4.40 -7.67 22.72
N GLU A 115 -3.86 -8.69 22.06
CA GLU A 115 -2.58 -9.29 22.44
C GLU A 115 -1.40 -8.31 22.26
N ASP A 116 -1.41 -7.47 21.21
CA ASP A 116 -0.39 -6.42 21.06
C ASP A 116 -0.39 -5.43 22.22
N VAL A 117 -1.58 -5.05 22.72
CA VAL A 117 -1.72 -4.22 23.93
C VAL A 117 -1.23 -4.96 25.17
N ARG A 118 -1.63 -6.22 25.34
CA ARG A 118 -1.25 -7.06 26.49
C ARG A 118 0.26 -7.18 26.64
N PHE A 119 0.99 -7.34 25.54
CA PHE A 119 2.45 -7.46 25.57
C PHE A 119 3.19 -6.13 25.62
N LYS A 120 2.66 -5.08 25.02
CA LYS A 120 3.31 -3.76 24.89
C LYS A 120 2.75 -2.71 25.84
N ASN A 121 1.61 -2.97 26.48
CA ASN A 121 0.87 -2.05 27.36
C ASN A 121 0.63 -0.66 26.75
N ASP A 122 0.39 -0.59 25.43
CA ASP A 122 0.19 0.65 24.67
C ASP A 122 -1.17 0.68 23.96
N ILE A 123 -2.16 1.23 24.67
CA ILE A 123 -3.52 1.41 24.12
C ILE A 123 -3.54 2.45 22.98
N GLY A 124 -2.55 3.33 22.90
CA GLY A 124 -2.44 4.31 21.83
C GLY A 124 -2.18 3.65 20.47
N ARG A 125 -1.42 2.55 20.45
CA ARG A 125 -1.20 1.73 19.25
C ARG A 125 -2.49 1.07 18.78
N TYR A 126 -3.27 0.50 19.70
CA TYR A 126 -4.57 -0.09 19.41
C TYR A 126 -5.52 0.93 18.76
N ARG A 127 -5.63 2.12 19.33
CA ARG A 127 -6.42 3.24 18.78
C ARG A 127 -5.95 3.61 17.37
N ARG A 128 -4.64 3.81 17.18
CA ARG A 128 -4.03 4.15 15.88
C ARG A 128 -4.35 3.11 14.82
N PHE A 129 -4.34 1.83 15.19
CA PHE A 129 -4.69 0.73 14.29
C PHE A 129 -6.12 0.88 13.75
N PHE A 130 -7.11 1.05 14.60
CA PHE A 130 -8.51 1.17 14.20
C PHE A 130 -8.81 2.47 13.43
N VAL A 131 -8.10 3.55 13.74
CA VAL A 131 -8.16 4.80 12.95
C VAL A 131 -7.72 4.53 11.50
N PHE A 132 -6.60 3.84 11.31
CA PHE A 132 -6.10 3.53 9.96
C PHE A 132 -7.00 2.53 9.23
N MET A 133 -7.58 1.56 9.93
CA MET A 133 -8.54 0.62 9.34
C MET A 133 -9.79 1.31 8.81
N ASN A 134 -10.39 2.22 9.61
CA ASN A 134 -11.57 2.99 9.17
C ASN A 134 -11.24 3.95 8.01
N LEU A 135 -10.05 4.58 8.04
CA LEU A 135 -9.58 5.42 6.93
C LEU A 135 -9.49 4.58 5.64
N PHE A 136 -8.98 3.36 5.74
CA PHE A 136 -8.87 2.46 4.61
C PHE A 136 -10.26 2.16 3.98
N ILE A 137 -11.25 1.83 4.81
CA ILE A 137 -12.63 1.60 4.33
C ILE A 137 -13.18 2.87 3.66
N ALA A 138 -13.01 4.04 4.27
CA ALA A 138 -13.48 5.30 3.69
C ALA A 138 -12.87 5.56 2.30
N MET A 139 -11.55 5.40 2.15
CA MET A 139 -10.87 5.60 0.87
C MET A 139 -11.29 4.56 -0.18
N MET A 140 -11.52 3.31 0.24
CA MET A 140 -12.01 2.29 -0.66
C MET A 140 -13.46 2.58 -1.13
N MET A 141 -14.31 3.15 -0.25
CA MET A 141 -15.66 3.57 -0.63
C MET A 141 -15.66 4.74 -1.61
N ILE A 142 -14.71 5.68 -1.50
CA ILE A 142 -14.51 6.75 -2.49
C ILE A 142 -14.09 6.13 -3.83
N LEU A 143 -13.17 5.16 -3.83
CA LEU A 143 -12.69 4.49 -5.03
C LEU A 143 -13.83 3.85 -5.82
N VAL A 144 -14.68 3.06 -5.16
CA VAL A 144 -15.73 2.27 -5.83
C VAL A 144 -17.01 3.08 -6.07
N GLY A 145 -17.23 4.14 -5.31
CA GLY A 145 -18.44 4.99 -5.40
C GLY A 145 -18.25 6.24 -6.24
N GLY A 146 -17.06 6.58 -6.72
CA GLY A 146 -16.80 7.76 -7.54
C GLY A 146 -17.39 7.67 -8.93
N ASP A 147 -17.88 8.81 -9.48
CA ASP A 147 -18.49 8.90 -10.83
C ASP A 147 -17.48 9.33 -11.91
N SER A 148 -16.23 9.46 -11.58
CA SER A 148 -15.17 9.87 -12.52
C SER A 148 -13.86 9.17 -12.27
N TYR A 149 -13.00 9.10 -13.30
CA TYR A 149 -11.64 8.58 -13.17
C TYR A 149 -10.81 9.36 -12.15
N LEU A 150 -11.03 10.67 -12.01
CA LEU A 150 -10.30 11.49 -11.03
C LEU A 150 -10.75 11.17 -9.60
N MET A 151 -12.05 11.01 -9.36
CA MET A 151 -12.56 10.66 -8.04
C MET A 151 -12.17 9.23 -7.65
N LEU A 152 -12.21 8.29 -8.61
CA LEU A 152 -11.67 6.94 -8.44
C LEU A 152 -10.18 7.01 -8.05
N PHE A 153 -9.40 7.90 -8.70
CA PHE A 153 -7.97 8.08 -8.42
C PHE A 153 -7.72 8.63 -7.01
N VAL A 154 -8.57 9.51 -6.48
CA VAL A 154 -8.46 9.97 -5.07
C VAL A 154 -8.57 8.79 -4.09
N GLY A 155 -9.56 7.92 -4.28
CA GLY A 155 -9.67 6.70 -3.49
C GLY A 155 -8.49 5.77 -3.68
N TRP A 156 -8.01 5.65 -4.93
CA TRP A 156 -6.86 4.84 -5.33
C TRP A 156 -5.56 5.23 -4.63
N GLU A 157 -5.29 6.53 -4.53
CA GLU A 157 -4.17 7.09 -3.78
C GLU A 157 -4.37 6.94 -2.27
N GLY A 158 -5.61 7.17 -1.82
CA GLY A 158 -5.94 7.05 -0.40
C GLY A 158 -5.72 5.64 0.14
N VAL A 159 -6.11 4.58 -0.58
CA VAL A 159 -5.82 3.19 -0.15
C VAL A 159 -4.33 2.87 -0.24
N GLY A 160 -3.58 3.50 -1.15
CA GLY A 160 -2.12 3.44 -1.21
C GLY A 160 -1.46 3.98 0.05
N LEU A 161 -1.88 5.16 0.51
CA LEU A 161 -1.43 5.75 1.77
C LEU A 161 -1.81 4.87 2.98
N CYS A 162 -3.05 4.38 3.03
CA CYS A 162 -3.48 3.51 4.12
C CYS A 162 -2.68 2.20 4.17
N SER A 163 -2.32 1.63 3.02
CA SER A 163 -1.46 0.44 2.96
C SER A 163 -0.08 0.71 3.54
N TYR A 164 0.53 1.85 3.21
CA TYR A 164 1.79 2.28 3.80
C TYR A 164 1.73 2.33 5.33
N LEU A 165 0.69 3.00 5.87
CA LEU A 165 0.50 3.18 7.32
C LEU A 165 0.25 1.84 8.04
N LEU A 166 -0.44 0.91 7.40
CA LEU A 166 -0.85 -0.37 7.99
C LEU A 166 0.21 -1.46 7.81
N ILE A 167 0.91 -1.52 6.67
CA ILE A 167 2.03 -2.46 6.45
C ILE A 167 3.19 -2.11 7.37
N GLY A 168 3.53 -0.81 7.45
CA GLY A 168 4.55 -0.29 8.35
C GLY A 168 4.06 -0.05 9.78
N PHE A 169 2.96 -0.66 10.22
CA PHE A 169 2.34 -0.37 11.52
C PHE A 169 3.30 -0.59 12.69
N TRP A 170 4.09 -1.64 12.66
CA TRP A 170 5.15 -1.95 13.62
C TRP A 170 6.52 -1.43 13.12
N TYR A 171 6.58 -0.15 12.74
CA TYR A 171 7.71 0.48 12.05
C TYR A 171 9.05 0.43 12.79
N GLU A 172 9.03 0.21 14.12
CA GLU A 172 10.21 0.19 14.99
C GLU A 172 10.86 -1.21 15.10
N MET A 173 10.25 -2.25 14.51
CA MET A 173 10.68 -3.63 14.70
C MET A 173 10.56 -4.45 13.42
N ASP A 174 11.18 -5.63 13.41
CA ASP A 174 11.00 -6.66 12.40
C ASP A 174 9.77 -7.55 12.72
N THR A 175 9.56 -8.56 11.89
CA THR A 175 8.48 -9.55 12.07
C THR A 175 8.63 -10.41 13.33
N LEU A 176 9.83 -10.44 13.92
CA LEU A 176 10.17 -11.19 15.13
C LEU A 176 10.18 -10.30 16.39
N GLY A 177 9.77 -9.01 16.24
CA GLY A 177 9.70 -8.06 17.35
C GLY A 177 11.03 -7.46 17.78
N ARG A 178 12.11 -7.63 17.01
CA ARG A 178 13.43 -7.03 17.28
C ARG A 178 13.48 -5.61 16.72
N PRO A 179 14.21 -4.68 17.36
CA PRO A 179 14.40 -3.33 16.82
C PRO A 179 15.01 -3.38 15.41
N SER A 180 14.27 -2.89 14.43
CA SER A 180 14.68 -2.93 13.01
C SER A 180 13.80 -2.02 12.15
N PHE A 181 14.35 -1.52 11.05
CA PHE A 181 13.58 -0.78 10.03
C PHE A 181 12.89 -1.70 8.99
N ALA A 182 12.95 -3.01 9.15
CA ALA A 182 12.45 -3.96 8.15
C ALA A 182 10.96 -3.73 7.81
N ASN A 183 10.09 -3.58 8.83
CA ASN A 183 8.66 -3.34 8.62
C ASN A 183 8.38 -1.94 8.04
N SER A 184 9.15 -0.92 8.46
CA SER A 184 9.08 0.41 7.87
C SER A 184 9.49 0.38 6.39
N ASN A 185 10.56 -0.36 6.04
CA ASN A 185 11.01 -0.53 4.66
C ASN A 185 9.97 -1.27 3.81
N ALA A 186 9.27 -2.28 4.37
CA ALA A 186 8.19 -2.98 3.70
C ALA A 186 7.03 -2.03 3.34
N GLY A 187 6.63 -1.15 4.29
CA GLY A 187 5.64 -0.11 4.03
C GLY A 187 6.08 0.85 2.93
N ARG A 188 7.32 1.36 2.99
CA ARG A 188 7.89 2.24 1.95
C ARG A 188 7.95 1.56 0.58
N LYS A 189 8.39 0.29 0.52
CA LYS A 189 8.40 -0.50 -0.73
C LYS A 189 7.00 -0.58 -1.32
N ALA A 190 5.99 -0.92 -0.51
CA ALA A 190 4.60 -0.98 -0.96
C ALA A 190 4.13 0.36 -1.53
N PHE A 191 4.40 1.48 -0.84
CA PHE A 191 3.99 2.80 -1.30
C PHE A 191 4.67 3.19 -2.61
N ILE A 192 6.01 3.04 -2.72
CA ILE A 192 6.78 3.46 -3.90
C ILE A 192 6.42 2.62 -5.13
N VAL A 193 6.33 1.29 -5.00
CA VAL A 193 5.99 0.41 -6.14
C VAL A 193 4.58 0.69 -6.65
N ASN A 194 3.63 0.92 -5.74
CA ASN A 194 2.28 1.34 -6.13
C ASN A 194 2.29 2.71 -6.83
N ARG A 195 3.12 3.66 -6.37
CA ARG A 195 3.25 4.99 -6.99
C ARG A 195 3.74 4.92 -8.44
N ILE A 196 4.59 3.95 -8.78
CA ILE A 196 4.98 3.71 -10.18
C ILE A 196 3.75 3.31 -11.01
N GLY A 197 2.87 2.46 -10.48
CA GLY A 197 1.59 2.13 -11.10
C GLY A 197 0.67 3.34 -11.24
N ASP A 198 0.58 4.16 -10.18
CA ASP A 198 -0.26 5.35 -10.11
C ASP A 198 0.16 6.40 -11.15
N PHE A 199 1.45 6.51 -11.45
CA PHE A 199 1.96 7.34 -12.54
C PHE A 199 1.40 6.90 -13.92
N GLY A 200 1.31 5.60 -14.16
CA GLY A 200 0.64 5.06 -15.36
C GLY A 200 -0.83 5.48 -15.43
N PHE A 201 -1.55 5.37 -14.33
CA PHE A 201 -2.96 5.82 -14.26
C PHE A 201 -3.09 7.32 -14.57
N LEU A 202 -2.20 8.18 -14.04
CA LEU A 202 -2.20 9.63 -14.32
C LEU A 202 -1.97 9.93 -15.78
N ILE A 203 -1.04 9.24 -16.45
CA ILE A 203 -0.81 9.40 -17.91
C ILE A 203 -2.08 9.06 -18.69
N ALA A 204 -2.75 7.97 -18.33
CA ALA A 204 -4.04 7.61 -18.92
C ALA A 204 -5.09 8.71 -18.70
N GLY A 205 -5.21 9.24 -17.47
CA GLY A 205 -6.13 10.32 -17.12
C GLY A 205 -5.85 11.62 -17.88
N PHE A 206 -4.58 12.03 -18.01
CA PHE A 206 -4.20 13.20 -18.80
C PHE A 206 -4.53 13.01 -20.30
N THR A 207 -4.31 11.80 -20.83
CA THR A 207 -4.66 11.46 -22.22
C THR A 207 -6.17 11.46 -22.41
N MET A 208 -6.94 10.92 -21.44
CA MET A 208 -8.40 11.00 -21.45
C MET A 208 -8.86 12.46 -21.48
N PHE A 209 -8.37 13.29 -20.58
CA PHE A 209 -8.76 14.71 -20.57
C PHE A 209 -8.36 15.44 -21.86
N TRP A 210 -7.21 15.14 -22.44
CA TRP A 210 -6.78 15.76 -23.69
C TRP A 210 -7.72 15.46 -24.85
N TRP A 211 -8.21 14.22 -24.96
CA TRP A 211 -9.04 13.78 -26.10
C TRP A 211 -10.53 13.92 -25.85
N PHE A 212 -11.02 13.54 -24.66
CA PHE A 212 -12.46 13.57 -24.35
C PHE A 212 -12.93 14.88 -23.73
N LYS A 213 -12.03 15.73 -23.22
CA LYS A 213 -12.32 16.95 -22.44
C LYS A 213 -13.20 16.67 -21.21
N ASP A 214 -13.29 15.43 -20.80
CA ASP A 214 -14.09 14.94 -19.67
C ASP A 214 -13.34 13.80 -18.98
N LEU A 215 -13.59 13.64 -17.68
CA LEU A 215 -13.09 12.52 -16.87
C LEU A 215 -14.22 11.74 -16.20
N SER A 216 -15.47 12.15 -16.39
CA SER A 216 -16.63 11.37 -15.93
C SER A 216 -16.77 10.09 -16.75
N PHE A 217 -17.25 9.01 -16.12
CA PHE A 217 -17.46 7.75 -16.85
C PHE A 217 -18.44 7.94 -18.00
N ALA A 218 -19.53 8.66 -17.79
CA ALA A 218 -20.52 8.92 -18.83
C ALA A 218 -19.91 9.69 -20.00
N GLY A 219 -19.17 10.77 -19.74
CA GLY A 219 -18.57 11.60 -20.77
C GLY A 219 -17.50 10.87 -21.59
N VAL A 220 -16.68 10.04 -20.95
CA VAL A 220 -15.64 9.23 -21.62
C VAL A 220 -16.29 8.12 -22.45
N PHE A 221 -17.25 7.36 -21.90
CA PHE A 221 -17.80 6.19 -22.57
C PHE A 221 -18.69 6.56 -23.76
N THR A 222 -19.45 7.64 -23.71
CA THR A 222 -20.25 8.10 -24.84
C THR A 222 -19.41 8.51 -26.05
N GLN A 223 -18.21 9.02 -25.83
CA GLN A 223 -17.29 9.45 -26.88
C GLN A 223 -16.33 8.35 -27.33
N ALA A 224 -16.19 7.26 -26.56
CA ALA A 224 -15.16 6.23 -26.76
C ALA A 224 -15.17 5.62 -28.15
N ALA A 225 -16.34 5.22 -28.66
CA ALA A 225 -16.50 4.63 -29.99
C ALA A 225 -16.12 5.62 -31.11
N HIS A 226 -16.45 6.89 -30.98
CA HIS A 226 -16.08 7.93 -31.94
C HIS A 226 -14.56 8.13 -31.95
N ILE A 227 -13.92 8.28 -30.78
CA ILE A 227 -12.46 8.43 -30.66
C ILE A 227 -11.76 7.17 -31.21
N ALA A 228 -12.25 5.97 -30.92
CA ALA A 228 -11.71 4.73 -31.47
C ALA A 228 -11.74 4.68 -33.00
N SER A 229 -12.77 5.27 -33.64
CA SER A 229 -12.88 5.30 -35.09
C SER A 229 -11.90 6.24 -35.79
N ILE A 230 -11.56 7.37 -35.14
CA ILE A 230 -10.65 8.38 -35.72
C ILE A 230 -9.20 8.23 -35.25
N ALA A 231 -8.98 7.72 -34.04
CA ALA A 231 -7.66 7.57 -33.41
C ALA A 231 -7.59 6.32 -32.51
N PRO A 232 -7.66 5.08 -33.05
CA PRO A 232 -7.69 3.85 -32.25
C PRO A 232 -6.46 3.69 -31.34
N GLY A 233 -5.32 4.23 -31.75
CA GLY A 233 -4.08 4.23 -30.96
C GLY A 233 -4.22 4.99 -29.63
N VAL A 234 -5.12 5.97 -29.52
CA VAL A 234 -5.38 6.69 -28.27
C VAL A 234 -6.05 5.80 -27.24
N ILE A 235 -7.07 5.04 -27.64
CA ILE A 235 -7.76 4.11 -26.75
C ILE A 235 -6.79 2.99 -26.32
N LEU A 236 -5.97 2.48 -27.24
CA LEU A 236 -4.92 1.51 -26.92
C LEU A 236 -3.94 2.10 -25.88
N PHE A 237 -3.47 3.33 -26.07
CA PHE A 237 -2.55 4.00 -25.17
C PHE A 237 -3.18 4.15 -23.77
N ILE A 238 -4.40 4.67 -23.69
CA ILE A 238 -5.13 4.84 -22.43
C ILE A 238 -5.25 3.50 -21.70
N THR A 239 -5.72 2.46 -22.37
CA THR A 239 -5.97 1.14 -21.76
C THR A 239 -4.68 0.45 -21.30
N LEU A 240 -3.57 0.59 -22.03
CA LEU A 240 -2.27 0.06 -21.62
C LEU A 240 -1.69 0.84 -20.42
N PHE A 241 -1.87 2.16 -20.34
CA PHE A 241 -1.42 2.92 -19.20
C PHE A 241 -2.32 2.70 -17.96
N LEU A 242 -3.61 2.44 -18.14
CA LEU A 242 -4.46 1.93 -17.05
C LEU A 242 -3.96 0.55 -16.56
N LEU A 243 -3.48 -0.33 -17.47
CA LEU A 243 -2.90 -1.62 -17.07
C LEU A 243 -1.64 -1.44 -16.21
N VAL A 244 -0.82 -0.41 -16.43
CA VAL A 244 0.31 -0.09 -15.53
C VAL A 244 -0.20 0.21 -14.11
N GLY A 245 -1.29 0.98 -13.98
CA GLY A 245 -1.98 1.18 -12.71
C GLY A 245 -2.47 -0.11 -12.06
N VAL A 246 -3.12 -0.97 -12.87
CA VAL A 246 -3.57 -2.32 -12.46
C VAL A 246 -2.40 -3.15 -11.97
N ALA A 247 -1.26 -3.14 -12.67
CA ALA A 247 -0.07 -3.90 -12.28
C ALA A 247 0.47 -3.48 -10.91
N GLY A 248 0.40 -2.19 -10.56
CA GLY A 248 0.74 -1.69 -9.22
C GLY A 248 -0.19 -2.24 -8.15
N LYS A 249 -1.47 -1.85 -8.16
CA LYS A 249 -2.43 -2.18 -7.08
C LYS A 249 -2.78 -3.67 -7.03
N SER A 250 -2.99 -4.32 -8.18
CA SER A 250 -3.32 -5.75 -8.24
C SER A 250 -2.09 -6.65 -8.34
N ALA A 251 -0.90 -6.12 -8.05
CA ALA A 251 0.34 -6.88 -7.94
C ALA A 251 0.60 -7.81 -9.13
N GLN A 252 0.42 -7.31 -10.36
CA GLN A 252 0.76 -8.03 -11.58
C GLN A 252 2.23 -7.81 -11.93
N LEU A 253 2.80 -8.71 -12.72
CA LEU A 253 4.14 -8.50 -13.28
C LEU A 253 4.18 -7.18 -14.07
N PRO A 254 5.25 -6.38 -13.92
CA PRO A 254 6.41 -6.58 -13.06
C PRO A 254 6.26 -6.00 -11.64
N LEU A 255 5.17 -5.29 -11.29
CA LEU A 255 5.02 -4.50 -10.06
C LEU A 255 4.49 -5.29 -8.84
N TYR A 256 4.61 -6.61 -8.82
CA TYR A 256 4.09 -7.49 -7.74
C TYR A 256 4.94 -7.50 -6.46
N VAL A 257 6.20 -7.08 -6.52
CA VAL A 257 7.26 -7.32 -5.51
C VAL A 257 6.97 -6.75 -4.12
N TRP A 258 6.02 -5.82 -3.99
CA TRP A 258 5.63 -5.25 -2.70
C TRP A 258 4.69 -6.15 -1.88
N LEU A 259 3.88 -6.98 -2.57
CA LEU A 259 2.79 -7.72 -1.94
C LEU A 259 3.27 -8.78 -0.94
N PRO A 260 4.30 -9.60 -1.23
CA PRO A 260 4.83 -10.56 -0.25
C PRO A 260 5.45 -9.89 0.98
N ASP A 261 6.04 -8.70 0.84
CA ASP A 261 6.64 -7.96 1.95
C ASP A 261 5.57 -7.23 2.79
N ALA A 262 4.37 -7.02 2.23
CA ALA A 262 3.22 -6.51 2.98
C ALA A 262 2.79 -7.42 4.16
N MET A 263 3.31 -8.65 4.22
CA MET A 263 3.13 -9.57 5.36
C MET A 263 3.80 -9.08 6.65
N ALA A 264 4.62 -8.04 6.60
CA ALA A 264 5.22 -7.38 7.76
C ALA A 264 4.17 -6.72 8.69
N GLY A 265 3.02 -6.32 8.16
CA GLY A 265 1.92 -5.77 8.94
C GLY A 265 1.13 -6.80 9.76
N PRO A 266 0.29 -6.33 10.71
CA PRO A 266 -0.62 -7.20 11.46
C PRO A 266 -1.52 -8.03 10.55
N THR A 267 -1.84 -9.27 10.94
CA THR A 267 -2.60 -10.18 10.07
C THR A 267 -3.99 -9.65 9.63
N PRO A 268 -4.77 -8.91 10.45
CA PRO A 268 -6.01 -8.28 9.96
C PRO A 268 -5.77 -7.31 8.79
N VAL A 269 -4.61 -6.63 8.75
CA VAL A 269 -4.22 -5.77 7.62
C VAL A 269 -4.00 -6.61 6.37
N SER A 270 -3.28 -7.75 6.50
CA SER A 270 -3.07 -8.67 5.38
C SER A 270 -4.41 -9.16 4.84
N ALA A 271 -5.35 -9.55 5.71
CA ALA A 271 -6.69 -9.95 5.29
C ALA A 271 -7.42 -8.81 4.55
N LEU A 272 -7.38 -7.59 5.07
CA LEU A 272 -8.07 -6.44 4.47
C LEU A 272 -7.52 -6.11 3.08
N ILE A 273 -6.20 -5.94 2.97
CA ILE A 273 -5.53 -5.59 1.71
C ILE A 273 -5.73 -6.67 0.65
N HIS A 274 -5.58 -7.96 1.03
CA HIS A 274 -5.46 -9.07 0.08
C HIS A 274 -6.79 -9.73 -0.29
N ALA A 275 -7.85 -9.57 0.54
CA ALA A 275 -9.10 -10.27 0.28
C ALA A 275 -10.10 -9.44 -0.55
N ALA A 276 -10.44 -8.22 -0.08
CA ALA A 276 -11.63 -7.53 -0.56
C ALA A 276 -11.40 -6.09 -1.01
N THR A 277 -10.17 -5.54 -0.86
CA THR A 277 -9.98 -4.08 -0.98
C THR A 277 -8.90 -3.70 -1.99
N MET A 278 -7.75 -3.21 -1.56
CA MET A 278 -6.74 -2.56 -2.40
C MET A 278 -6.35 -3.38 -3.65
N VAL A 279 -6.09 -4.68 -3.48
CA VAL A 279 -5.62 -5.51 -4.60
C VAL A 279 -6.71 -5.84 -5.61
N THR A 280 -7.99 -5.69 -5.25
CA THR A 280 -9.13 -5.88 -6.15
C THR A 280 -9.43 -4.64 -6.99
N ALA A 281 -8.86 -3.47 -6.61
CA ALA A 281 -9.10 -2.20 -7.28
C ALA A 281 -8.71 -2.21 -8.77
N GLY A 282 -7.64 -2.93 -9.16
CA GLY A 282 -7.27 -3.04 -10.57
C GLY A 282 -8.25 -3.88 -11.39
N VAL A 283 -8.76 -4.97 -10.82
CA VAL A 283 -9.82 -5.78 -11.48
C VAL A 283 -11.08 -4.94 -11.67
N TYR A 284 -11.49 -4.21 -10.61
CA TYR A 284 -12.59 -3.26 -10.68
C TYR A 284 -12.37 -2.18 -11.75
N LEU A 285 -11.16 -1.61 -11.84
CA LEU A 285 -10.82 -0.58 -12.83
C LEU A 285 -10.99 -1.09 -14.26
N VAL A 286 -10.53 -2.31 -14.57
CA VAL A 286 -10.71 -2.90 -15.91
C VAL A 286 -12.18 -3.18 -16.18
N ALA A 287 -12.91 -3.77 -15.23
CA ALA A 287 -14.35 -4.02 -15.36
C ALA A 287 -15.15 -2.71 -15.52
N ARG A 288 -14.82 -1.65 -14.76
CA ARG A 288 -15.41 -0.32 -14.89
C ARG A 288 -15.12 0.32 -16.25
N SER A 289 -13.93 0.06 -16.79
CA SER A 289 -13.49 0.58 -18.08
C SER A 289 -13.78 -0.38 -19.26
N ALA A 290 -14.66 -1.37 -19.06
CA ALA A 290 -15.05 -2.33 -20.11
C ALA A 290 -15.39 -1.66 -21.45
N PRO A 291 -16.14 -0.51 -21.51
CA PRO A 291 -16.40 0.17 -22.76
C PRO A 291 -15.17 0.64 -23.54
N LEU A 292 -14.03 0.87 -22.86
CA LEU A 292 -12.76 1.20 -23.51
C LEU A 292 -12.01 -0.06 -23.97
N TYR A 293 -11.94 -1.08 -23.12
CA TYR A 293 -11.19 -2.31 -23.42
C TYR A 293 -11.82 -3.11 -24.55
N THR A 294 -13.16 -3.16 -24.66
CA THR A 294 -13.85 -3.89 -25.73
C THR A 294 -13.63 -3.30 -27.12
N LEU A 295 -13.27 -2.02 -27.22
CA LEU A 295 -12.94 -1.36 -28.48
C LEU A 295 -11.54 -1.71 -29.01
N VAL A 296 -10.66 -2.31 -28.19
CA VAL A 296 -9.24 -2.54 -28.53
C VAL A 296 -8.83 -3.97 -28.15
N PRO A 297 -9.00 -4.95 -29.05
CA PRO A 297 -8.66 -6.36 -28.79
C PRO A 297 -7.19 -6.58 -28.36
N GLN A 298 -6.27 -5.73 -28.83
CA GLN A 298 -4.85 -5.79 -28.45
C GLN A 298 -4.64 -5.51 -26.96
N ALA A 299 -5.37 -4.53 -26.40
CA ALA A 299 -5.33 -4.25 -24.97
C ALA A 299 -5.92 -5.41 -24.16
N GLN A 300 -7.05 -5.96 -24.60
CA GLN A 300 -7.66 -7.14 -23.97
C GLN A 300 -6.68 -8.32 -23.95
N ALA A 301 -6.07 -8.66 -25.07
CA ALA A 301 -5.10 -9.74 -25.16
C ALA A 301 -3.89 -9.51 -24.24
N THR A 302 -3.41 -8.25 -24.14
CA THR A 302 -2.28 -7.89 -23.27
C THR A 302 -2.65 -8.07 -21.78
N VAL A 303 -3.82 -7.59 -21.37
CA VAL A 303 -4.32 -7.76 -19.99
C VAL A 303 -4.48 -9.24 -19.66
N ALA A 304 -5.07 -10.02 -20.56
CA ALA A 304 -5.28 -11.46 -20.38
C ALA A 304 -3.94 -12.22 -20.23
N LEU A 305 -2.95 -11.92 -21.07
CA LEU A 305 -1.63 -12.55 -21.01
C LEU A 305 -0.87 -12.15 -19.72
N VAL A 306 -0.85 -10.87 -19.36
CA VAL A 306 -0.21 -10.40 -18.11
C VAL A 306 -0.84 -11.11 -16.91
N GLY A 307 -2.17 -11.23 -16.85
CA GLY A 307 -2.86 -11.96 -15.79
C GLY A 307 -2.48 -13.45 -15.76
N GLY A 308 -2.53 -14.13 -16.92
CA GLY A 308 -2.21 -15.55 -17.02
C GLY A 308 -0.77 -15.88 -16.66
N ILE A 309 0.20 -15.10 -17.13
CA ILE A 309 1.62 -15.26 -16.79
C ILE A 309 1.85 -14.99 -15.30
N THR A 310 1.25 -13.93 -14.75
CA THR A 310 1.35 -13.61 -13.30
C THR A 310 0.76 -14.73 -12.45
N ALA A 311 -0.37 -15.31 -12.87
CA ALA A 311 -1.01 -16.41 -12.13
C ALA A 311 -0.09 -17.62 -11.99
N LEU A 312 0.53 -18.05 -13.09
CA LEU A 312 1.45 -19.18 -13.09
C LEU A 312 2.74 -18.88 -12.34
N PHE A 313 3.35 -17.71 -12.61
CA PHE A 313 4.58 -17.29 -11.96
C PHE A 313 4.44 -17.28 -10.43
N ALA A 314 3.39 -16.66 -9.91
CA ALA A 314 3.15 -16.59 -8.47
C ALA A 314 2.84 -17.97 -7.85
N ALA A 315 2.13 -18.84 -8.58
CA ALA A 315 1.83 -20.19 -8.13
C ALA A 315 3.10 -21.04 -7.97
N THR A 316 4.08 -20.92 -8.86
CA THR A 316 5.38 -21.63 -8.72
C THR A 316 6.15 -21.17 -7.49
N ILE A 317 6.17 -19.87 -7.20
CA ILE A 317 6.85 -19.33 -5.99
C ILE A 317 6.14 -19.81 -4.72
N ALA A 318 4.80 -19.83 -4.69
CA ALA A 318 4.03 -20.28 -3.52
C ALA A 318 4.40 -21.71 -3.10
N VAL A 319 4.72 -22.59 -4.05
CA VAL A 319 5.17 -23.97 -3.78
C VAL A 319 6.47 -24.01 -2.97
N GLY A 320 7.38 -23.05 -3.16
CA GLY A 320 8.69 -23.00 -2.51
C GLY A 320 8.73 -22.27 -1.16
N GLN A 321 7.66 -21.56 -0.76
CA GLN A 321 7.68 -20.76 0.47
C GLN A 321 7.38 -21.60 1.73
N TYR A 322 7.97 -21.17 2.87
CA TYR A 322 7.77 -21.80 4.19
C TYR A 322 6.97 -20.94 5.17
N ASP A 323 6.91 -19.63 4.98
CA ASP A 323 6.08 -18.72 5.78
C ASP A 323 4.60 -18.85 5.38
N ILE A 324 3.73 -19.13 6.36
CA ILE A 324 2.29 -19.35 6.15
C ILE A 324 1.62 -18.13 5.47
N LYS A 325 1.99 -16.89 5.87
CA LYS A 325 1.45 -15.67 5.27
C LYS A 325 2.02 -15.42 3.87
N LYS A 326 3.31 -15.73 3.63
CA LYS A 326 3.91 -15.56 2.29
C LYS A 326 3.33 -16.52 1.27
N VAL A 327 3.05 -17.79 1.64
CA VAL A 327 2.32 -18.70 0.75
C VAL A 327 0.96 -18.10 0.36
N LEU A 328 0.21 -17.56 1.33
CA LEU A 328 -1.07 -16.92 1.08
C LEU A 328 -0.94 -15.64 0.25
N ALA A 329 0.15 -14.87 0.40
CA ALA A 329 0.42 -13.68 -0.40
C ALA A 329 0.66 -14.05 -1.87
N TYR A 330 1.54 -15.01 -2.17
CA TYR A 330 1.76 -15.48 -3.53
C TYR A 330 0.52 -16.15 -4.13
N SER A 331 -0.26 -16.85 -3.31
CA SER A 331 -1.56 -17.36 -3.75
C SER A 331 -2.56 -16.23 -4.07
N THR A 332 -2.47 -15.07 -3.42
CA THR A 332 -3.27 -13.88 -3.77
C THR A 332 -2.83 -13.30 -5.11
N ILE A 333 -1.53 -13.12 -5.35
CA ILE A 333 -0.99 -12.68 -6.65
C ILE A 333 -1.47 -13.61 -7.77
N SER A 334 -1.43 -14.93 -7.54
CA SER A 334 -1.92 -15.91 -8.49
C SER A 334 -3.41 -15.75 -8.79
N GLN A 335 -4.27 -15.61 -7.75
CA GLN A 335 -5.71 -15.45 -7.97
C GLN A 335 -6.07 -14.10 -8.59
N LEU A 336 -5.35 -13.03 -8.27
CA LEU A 336 -5.48 -11.76 -8.99
C LEU A 336 -5.12 -11.91 -10.46
N GLY A 337 -4.09 -12.71 -10.76
CA GLY A 337 -3.77 -13.08 -12.14
C GLY A 337 -4.93 -13.77 -12.86
N PHE A 338 -5.66 -14.69 -12.20
CA PHE A 338 -6.90 -15.28 -12.74
C PHE A 338 -7.96 -14.21 -13.05
N MET A 339 -8.21 -13.29 -12.09
CA MET A 339 -9.21 -12.23 -12.27
C MET A 339 -8.82 -11.25 -13.37
N VAL A 340 -7.55 -10.81 -13.40
CA VAL A 340 -7.03 -9.91 -14.44
C VAL A 340 -7.09 -10.57 -15.81
N ALA A 341 -6.74 -11.87 -15.89
CA ALA A 341 -6.91 -12.63 -17.13
C ALA A 341 -8.37 -12.69 -17.57
N ALA A 342 -9.31 -12.94 -16.64
CA ALA A 342 -10.73 -12.99 -16.93
C ALA A 342 -11.26 -11.67 -17.50
N VAL A 343 -11.03 -10.55 -16.79
CA VAL A 343 -11.49 -9.23 -17.30
C VAL A 343 -10.77 -8.83 -18.56
N GLY A 344 -9.51 -9.25 -18.76
CA GLY A 344 -8.75 -9.08 -20.01
C GLY A 344 -9.34 -9.84 -21.18
N MET A 345 -9.89 -11.03 -20.96
CA MET A 345 -10.57 -11.82 -22.00
C MET A 345 -12.00 -11.31 -22.31
N GLY A 346 -12.47 -10.26 -21.64
CA GLY A 346 -13.85 -9.80 -21.70
C GLY A 346 -14.83 -10.64 -20.86
N ALA A 347 -14.34 -11.60 -20.07
CA ALA A 347 -15.15 -12.36 -19.11
C ALA A 347 -15.34 -11.58 -17.80
N PHE A 348 -15.97 -10.40 -17.90
CA PHE A 348 -16.08 -9.46 -16.78
C PHE A 348 -16.90 -10.06 -15.63
N ALA A 349 -18.01 -10.74 -15.90
CA ALA A 349 -18.82 -11.39 -14.88
C ALA A 349 -18.04 -12.46 -14.12
N ALA A 350 -17.34 -13.36 -14.84
CA ALA A 350 -16.53 -14.40 -14.24
C ALA A 350 -15.39 -13.83 -13.38
N GLY A 351 -14.74 -12.75 -13.86
CA GLY A 351 -13.72 -12.03 -13.10
C GLY A 351 -14.25 -11.42 -11.81
N MET A 352 -15.39 -10.74 -11.86
CA MET A 352 -16.06 -10.15 -10.68
C MET A 352 -16.65 -11.21 -9.75
N PHE A 353 -17.19 -12.30 -10.27
CA PHE A 353 -17.65 -13.43 -9.46
C PHE A 353 -16.50 -14.06 -8.67
N HIS A 354 -15.37 -14.29 -9.34
CA HIS A 354 -14.19 -14.80 -8.65
C HIS A 354 -13.64 -13.81 -7.62
N LEU A 355 -13.73 -12.50 -7.87
CA LEU A 355 -13.37 -11.46 -6.90
C LEU A 355 -14.22 -11.56 -5.62
N VAL A 356 -15.54 -11.73 -5.74
CA VAL A 356 -16.46 -11.86 -4.60
C VAL A 356 -16.15 -13.12 -3.79
N THR A 357 -16.07 -14.26 -4.44
CA THR A 357 -15.78 -15.54 -3.77
C THR A 357 -14.38 -15.55 -3.16
N HIS A 358 -13.41 -14.96 -3.86
CA HIS A 358 -12.05 -14.75 -3.36
C HIS A 358 -12.02 -13.93 -2.08
N ALA A 359 -12.80 -12.85 -2.00
CA ALA A 359 -12.89 -12.05 -0.78
C ALA A 359 -13.27 -12.89 0.44
N PHE A 360 -14.21 -13.84 0.29
CA PHE A 360 -14.65 -14.72 1.37
C PHE A 360 -13.57 -15.70 1.81
N PHE A 361 -13.08 -16.53 0.91
CA PHE A 361 -12.11 -17.57 1.29
C PHE A 361 -10.71 -17.01 1.58
N LYS A 362 -10.31 -15.84 1.01
CA LYS A 362 -9.03 -15.23 1.35
C LYS A 362 -9.03 -14.56 2.70
N ALA A 363 -10.08 -13.81 3.04
CA ALA A 363 -10.23 -13.29 4.40
C ALA A 363 -10.21 -14.44 5.41
N LEU A 364 -10.95 -15.51 5.14
CA LEU A 364 -10.96 -16.71 5.98
C LEU A 364 -9.55 -17.30 6.18
N LEU A 365 -8.78 -17.47 5.10
CA LEU A 365 -7.44 -18.05 5.14
C LEU A 365 -6.45 -17.19 5.89
N PHE A 366 -6.38 -15.87 5.58
CA PHE A 366 -5.46 -14.97 6.26
C PHE A 366 -5.79 -14.84 7.75
N LEU A 367 -7.06 -14.67 8.10
CA LEU A 367 -7.46 -14.55 9.49
C LEU A 367 -7.27 -15.88 10.26
N SER A 368 -7.50 -17.04 9.63
CA SER A 368 -7.20 -18.34 10.24
C SER A 368 -5.70 -18.55 10.41
N ALA A 369 -4.86 -18.10 9.44
CA ALA A 369 -3.40 -18.11 9.61
C ALA A 369 -2.97 -17.20 10.77
N GLY A 370 -3.62 -16.03 10.94
CA GLY A 370 -3.41 -15.16 12.09
C GLY A 370 -3.78 -15.84 13.42
N SER A 371 -4.88 -16.60 13.44
CA SER A 371 -5.25 -17.41 14.59
C SER A 371 -4.18 -18.46 14.92
N VAL A 372 -3.62 -19.15 13.92
CA VAL A 372 -2.51 -20.10 14.09
C VAL A 372 -1.26 -19.42 14.68
N ILE A 373 -0.85 -18.30 14.13
CA ILE A 373 0.31 -17.54 14.61
C ILE A 373 0.11 -17.11 16.06
N LEU A 374 -1.06 -16.56 16.38
CA LEU A 374 -1.40 -16.11 17.73
C LEU A 374 -1.39 -17.29 18.74
N GLY A 375 -1.90 -18.46 18.34
CA GLY A 375 -1.84 -19.67 19.17
C GLY A 375 -0.41 -20.12 19.46
N LEU A 376 0.47 -20.04 18.47
CA LEU A 376 1.90 -20.37 18.61
C LEU A 376 2.65 -19.34 19.49
N GLU A 377 2.37 -18.05 19.34
CA GLU A 377 2.93 -16.99 20.19
C GLU A 377 2.55 -17.20 21.66
N ARG A 378 1.26 -17.53 21.95
CA ARG A 378 0.82 -17.86 23.29
C ARG A 378 1.52 -19.11 23.84
N GLY A 379 1.65 -20.17 23.03
CA GLY A 379 2.38 -21.39 23.41
C GLY A 379 3.86 -21.11 23.71
N HIS A 380 4.50 -20.23 22.95
CA HIS A 380 5.88 -19.82 23.20
C HIS A 380 6.02 -19.02 24.52
N HIS A 381 5.11 -18.08 24.78
CA HIS A 381 5.10 -17.34 26.03
C HIS A 381 4.82 -18.26 27.24
N HIS A 382 3.95 -19.25 27.10
CA HIS A 382 3.70 -20.23 28.16
C HIS A 382 4.98 -20.97 28.56
N LEU A 383 5.80 -21.38 27.59
CA LEU A 383 7.09 -22.04 27.84
C LEU A 383 8.08 -21.13 28.56
N ALA A 384 8.16 -19.86 28.17
CA ALA A 384 9.04 -18.89 28.83
C ALA A 384 8.71 -18.65 30.31
N HIS A 385 7.43 -18.76 30.70
CA HIS A 385 6.97 -18.57 32.08
C HIS A 385 7.07 -19.84 32.96
N HIS A 386 7.01 -21.03 32.38
CA HIS A 386 6.99 -22.29 33.13
C HIS A 386 8.32 -23.08 33.07
N GLY A 387 9.27 -22.70 32.20
CA GLY A 387 10.61 -23.31 32.12
C GLY A 387 11.61 -22.91 33.21
N GLY A 388 11.22 -22.08 34.17
CA GLY A 388 12.10 -21.44 35.15
C GLY A 388 12.21 -22.11 36.54
N HIS A 389 12.15 -23.44 36.66
CA HIS A 389 12.46 -24.14 37.91
C HIS A 389 13.80 -24.89 37.88
N GLY A 390 14.83 -24.28 37.30
CA GLY A 390 16.23 -24.71 37.45
C GLY A 390 17.04 -23.53 37.98
N ASN A 391 17.73 -23.72 39.10
CA ASN A 391 18.55 -22.73 39.84
C ASN A 391 19.49 -21.90 38.95
N GLY A 392 19.04 -20.79 38.52
CA GLY A 392 19.74 -19.78 37.75
C GLY A 392 18.71 -18.85 37.15
N SER A 393 18.37 -17.77 37.86
CA SER A 393 17.47 -16.75 37.33
C SER A 393 17.95 -16.30 35.95
N PRO A 394 17.26 -16.62 34.85
CA PRO A 394 17.41 -15.83 33.64
C PRO A 394 16.80 -14.46 34.00
N LYS A 395 17.61 -13.42 34.01
CA LYS A 395 17.12 -12.05 34.00
C LYS A 395 16.12 -12.00 32.85
N SER A 396 14.82 -11.86 33.17
CA SER A 396 13.84 -11.43 32.19
C SER A 396 14.45 -10.27 31.41
N PRO A 397 14.33 -10.24 30.06
CA PRO A 397 14.65 -9.01 29.36
C PRO A 397 13.82 -7.91 30.00
N ASP A 398 14.48 -7.03 30.71
CA ASP A 398 13.88 -5.89 31.39
C ASP A 398 13.40 -4.90 30.32
N PHE A 399 12.18 -5.10 29.82
CA PHE A 399 11.50 -4.16 28.95
C PHE A 399 11.00 -2.92 29.71
N GLY A 400 11.37 -2.79 31.01
CA GLY A 400 10.84 -1.81 31.94
C GLY A 400 11.56 -0.46 31.99
N HIS A 401 12.68 -0.26 31.36
CA HIS A 401 13.36 1.04 31.33
C HIS A 401 14.07 1.29 29.99
N LEU A 402 13.31 1.57 28.95
CA LEU A 402 13.83 2.49 27.95
C LEU A 402 13.98 3.84 28.64
N PRO A 403 15.19 4.45 28.66
CA PRO A 403 15.36 5.77 29.20
C PRO A 403 14.43 6.71 28.39
N ASN A 404 13.63 7.47 29.14
CA ASN A 404 12.73 8.50 28.61
C ASN A 404 13.56 9.70 28.08
N LYS A 405 14.52 9.42 27.20
CA LYS A 405 15.24 10.37 26.39
C LYS A 405 14.90 10.05 24.95
N SER A 406 14.10 10.92 24.36
CA SER A 406 13.99 11.02 22.91
C SER A 406 15.39 10.82 22.33
N PRO A 407 15.61 9.90 21.37
CA PRO A 407 16.89 9.80 20.72
C PRO A 407 17.17 11.19 20.14
N ASN A 408 18.29 11.78 20.53
CA ASN A 408 18.75 12.99 19.89
C ASN A 408 18.88 12.70 18.39
N LEU A 409 18.05 13.31 17.59
CA LEU A 409 18.03 13.23 16.13
C LEU A 409 19.33 13.74 15.45
N THR A 410 20.35 14.07 16.25
CA THR A 410 21.65 14.58 15.77
C THR A 410 22.64 13.50 15.34
N HIS A 411 22.32 12.20 15.50
CA HIS A 411 23.18 11.10 15.02
C HIS A 411 22.35 10.08 14.21
N LEU A 412 21.86 10.54 13.06
CA LEU A 412 21.55 9.60 11.99
C LEU A 412 22.89 9.07 11.46
N PRO A 413 23.05 7.74 11.26
CA PRO A 413 24.27 7.21 10.65
C PRO A 413 24.43 7.86 9.28
N THR A 414 25.49 8.64 9.11
CA THR A 414 25.77 9.45 7.91
C THR A 414 26.64 8.71 6.91
N SER A 415 27.01 7.45 7.19
CA SER A 415 27.86 6.69 6.27
C SER A 415 27.33 5.26 6.05
N ASP A 416 27.43 4.81 4.80
CA ASP A 416 27.15 3.42 4.37
C ASP A 416 27.94 2.37 5.19
N SER A 417 29.09 2.73 5.75
CA SER A 417 29.91 1.88 6.59
C SER A 417 29.29 1.62 7.98
N GLU A 418 28.52 2.59 8.53
CA GLU A 418 27.79 2.41 9.79
C GLU A 418 26.53 1.59 9.58
N LEU A 419 25.82 1.78 8.47
CA LEU A 419 24.68 0.96 8.08
C LEU A 419 25.10 -0.49 7.84
N ARG A 420 26.22 -0.73 7.16
CA ARG A 420 26.79 -2.07 6.94
C ARG A 420 27.31 -2.70 8.23
N ARG A 421 27.82 -1.93 9.20
CA ARG A 421 28.18 -2.45 10.52
C ARG A 421 26.96 -2.92 11.30
N LEU A 422 25.85 -2.18 11.27
CA LEU A 422 24.58 -2.59 11.90
C LEU A 422 24.00 -3.86 11.24
N GLU A 423 24.24 -4.05 9.95
CA GLU A 423 23.87 -5.29 9.23
C GLU A 423 24.86 -6.45 9.46
N SER A 424 26.13 -6.17 9.73
CA SER A 424 27.18 -7.22 9.91
C SER A 424 27.30 -7.71 11.35
N ASP A 425 26.94 -6.92 12.36
CA ASP A 425 26.92 -7.35 13.75
C ASP A 425 25.78 -8.34 14.07
N ASP A 426 24.80 -8.50 13.14
CA ASP A 426 23.71 -9.46 13.26
C ASP A 426 24.13 -10.92 12.93
N SER A 427 25.40 -11.16 12.57
CA SER A 427 25.87 -12.49 12.12
C SER A 427 26.56 -13.34 13.19
N SER A 428 26.71 -12.91 14.44
CA SER A 428 27.58 -13.56 15.41
C SER A 428 26.93 -14.30 16.60
N HIS A 429 25.61 -14.32 16.75
CA HIS A 429 24.90 -15.20 17.68
C HIS A 429 23.58 -15.69 17.07
N HIS A 430 23.64 -16.78 16.29
CA HIS A 430 22.45 -17.56 15.90
C HIS A 430 21.96 -18.39 17.11
N GLU A 431 21.32 -17.80 18.08
CA GLU A 431 20.20 -18.47 18.74
C GLU A 431 19.10 -18.56 17.67
N GLU A 432 18.63 -19.77 17.34
CA GLU A 432 17.52 -19.97 16.42
C GLU A 432 16.29 -19.25 16.99
N VAL A 433 16.06 -18.00 16.52
CA VAL A 433 14.93 -17.20 16.94
C VAL A 433 13.67 -17.86 16.43
N PHE A 434 12.78 -18.24 17.33
CA PHE A 434 11.50 -18.86 17.00
C PHE A 434 10.65 -17.92 16.13
N ASP A 435 10.33 -18.36 14.91
CA ASP A 435 9.41 -17.67 13.99
C ASP A 435 8.05 -18.39 14.00
N PRO A 436 6.99 -17.78 14.57
CA PRO A 436 5.65 -18.35 14.61
C PRO A 436 4.98 -18.40 13.22
N GLY A 437 5.52 -17.71 12.20
CA GLY A 437 5.05 -17.75 10.81
C GLY A 437 5.62 -18.91 10.01
N ASP A 438 6.75 -19.51 10.44
CA ASP A 438 7.40 -20.58 9.71
C ASP A 438 6.70 -21.92 9.93
N MET A 439 6.17 -22.50 8.84
CA MET A 439 5.48 -23.77 8.87
C MET A 439 6.38 -24.94 9.31
N ARG A 440 7.72 -24.80 9.27
CA ARG A 440 8.67 -25.80 9.75
C ARG A 440 8.66 -25.92 11.27
N ASN A 441 8.20 -24.89 11.98
CA ASN A 441 8.05 -24.88 13.45
C ASN A 441 6.67 -25.38 13.90
N MET A 442 5.73 -25.64 12.98
CA MET A 442 4.36 -26.06 13.26
C MET A 442 4.21 -27.61 13.30
N GLY A 443 3.00 -28.09 13.35
CA GLY A 443 2.62 -29.51 13.31
C GLY A 443 1.66 -29.89 14.42
N ASP A 444 0.78 -30.86 14.16
CA ASP A 444 -0.31 -31.38 15.04
C ASP A 444 -1.30 -30.32 15.57
N LEU A 445 -1.32 -29.11 14.97
CA LEU A 445 -2.18 -28.02 15.45
C LEU A 445 -3.69 -28.33 15.33
N ARG A 446 -4.10 -29.32 14.55
CA ARG A 446 -5.51 -29.76 14.48
C ARG A 446 -6.08 -30.21 15.83
N LYS A 447 -5.24 -30.70 16.75
CA LYS A 447 -5.67 -31.11 18.08
C LYS A 447 -5.75 -29.95 19.05
N GLN A 448 -4.81 -29.03 18.94
CA GLN A 448 -4.71 -27.87 19.80
C GLN A 448 -5.72 -26.78 19.40
N MET A 449 -5.97 -26.64 18.09
CA MET A 449 -6.81 -25.61 17.51
C MET A 449 -7.85 -26.21 16.54
N PRO A 450 -8.79 -27.04 17.02
CA PRO A 450 -9.71 -27.78 16.14
C PRO A 450 -10.68 -26.87 15.38
N VAL A 451 -11.15 -25.77 15.95
CA VAL A 451 -12.05 -24.83 15.26
C VAL A 451 -11.28 -24.13 14.14
N THR A 452 -10.11 -23.57 14.45
CA THR A 452 -9.24 -22.92 13.46
C THR A 452 -8.85 -23.89 12.35
N PHE A 453 -8.57 -25.16 12.65
CA PHE A 453 -8.27 -26.18 11.64
C PHE A 453 -9.39 -26.35 10.60
N TRP A 454 -10.64 -26.55 11.04
CA TRP A 454 -11.76 -26.76 10.13
C TRP A 454 -12.03 -25.51 9.29
N LEU A 455 -11.95 -24.33 9.89
CA LEU A 455 -12.13 -23.06 9.19
C LEU A 455 -11.03 -22.83 8.14
N TYR A 456 -9.78 -23.12 8.48
CA TYR A 456 -8.66 -23.07 7.54
C TYR A 456 -8.85 -24.08 6.40
N LEU A 457 -9.26 -25.30 6.70
CA LEU A 457 -9.47 -26.36 5.71
C LEU A 457 -10.56 -25.97 4.70
N ILE A 458 -11.69 -25.40 5.16
CA ILE A 458 -12.76 -24.91 4.29
C ILE A 458 -12.20 -23.86 3.32
N GLY A 459 -11.46 -22.87 3.83
CA GLY A 459 -10.82 -21.84 3.00
C GLY A 459 -9.81 -22.41 2.01
N ALA A 460 -9.00 -23.40 2.44
CA ALA A 460 -8.01 -24.07 1.60
C ALA A 460 -8.65 -24.87 0.46
N LEU A 461 -9.71 -25.62 0.73
CA LEU A 461 -10.47 -26.37 -0.27
C LEU A 461 -11.23 -25.44 -1.24
N ALA A 462 -11.78 -24.32 -0.73
CA ALA A 462 -12.40 -23.30 -1.56
C ALA A 462 -11.38 -22.67 -2.51
N LEU A 463 -10.20 -22.28 -2.01
CA LEU A 463 -9.11 -21.76 -2.84
C LEU A 463 -8.59 -22.80 -3.85
N ALA A 464 -8.53 -24.08 -3.47
CA ALA A 464 -8.15 -25.17 -4.37
C ALA A 464 -9.16 -25.43 -5.50
N GLY A 465 -10.38 -24.91 -5.37
CA GLY A 465 -11.45 -25.11 -6.36
C GLY A 465 -12.12 -26.47 -6.24
N ILE A 466 -12.38 -26.92 -5.03
CA ILE A 466 -13.05 -28.22 -4.77
C ILE A 466 -14.56 -28.03 -4.70
N PHE A 467 -15.29 -28.86 -5.50
CA PHE A 467 -16.75 -28.92 -5.47
C PHE A 467 -17.28 -29.31 -4.06
N PRO A 468 -18.35 -28.70 -3.52
CA PRO A 468 -19.20 -27.65 -4.12
C PRO A 468 -18.87 -26.22 -3.65
N LEU A 469 -17.65 -25.95 -3.15
CA LEU A 469 -17.27 -24.69 -2.55
C LEU A 469 -17.23 -23.53 -3.57
N ALA A 470 -17.34 -22.30 -3.08
CA ALA A 470 -17.48 -21.11 -3.90
C ALA A 470 -16.36 -20.92 -4.95
N GLY A 471 -15.12 -21.28 -4.60
CA GLY A 471 -13.97 -21.16 -5.51
C GLY A 471 -13.99 -22.14 -6.68
N PHE A 472 -14.72 -23.27 -6.58
CA PHE A 472 -14.94 -24.17 -7.70
C PHE A 472 -15.73 -23.45 -8.81
N TRP A 473 -16.91 -22.95 -8.48
CA TRP A 473 -17.81 -22.32 -9.43
C TRP A 473 -17.17 -21.13 -10.17
N SER A 474 -16.56 -20.24 -9.41
CA SER A 474 -15.96 -19.02 -9.95
C SER A 474 -14.68 -19.27 -10.77
N LYS A 475 -13.87 -20.29 -10.44
CA LYS A 475 -12.69 -20.64 -11.22
C LYS A 475 -13.06 -21.34 -12.53
N ASP A 476 -14.00 -22.27 -12.44
CA ASP A 476 -14.42 -23.01 -13.60
C ASP A 476 -15.06 -22.13 -14.67
N GLU A 477 -15.79 -21.09 -14.27
CA GLU A 477 -16.33 -20.09 -15.18
C GLU A 477 -15.19 -19.35 -15.91
N ILE A 478 -14.13 -18.91 -15.21
CA ILE A 478 -12.95 -18.30 -15.83
C ILE A 478 -12.24 -19.28 -16.77
N LEU A 479 -12.08 -20.54 -16.38
CA LEU A 479 -11.40 -21.55 -17.21
C LEU A 479 -12.23 -21.91 -18.44
N ALA A 480 -13.56 -21.96 -18.35
CA ALA A 480 -14.46 -22.21 -19.46
C ALA A 480 -14.37 -21.08 -20.51
N ASP A 481 -14.40 -19.83 -20.07
CA ASP A 481 -14.19 -18.67 -20.95
C ASP A 481 -12.79 -18.67 -21.60
N ALA A 482 -11.74 -18.96 -20.82
CA ALA A 482 -10.38 -19.05 -21.32
C ALA A 482 -10.22 -20.16 -22.36
N PHE A 483 -10.85 -21.31 -22.16
CA PHE A 483 -10.82 -22.44 -23.09
C PHE A 483 -11.40 -22.08 -24.45
N GLN A 484 -12.46 -21.28 -24.47
CA GLN A 484 -13.13 -20.87 -25.71
C GLN A 484 -12.41 -19.71 -26.40
N LYS A 485 -11.98 -18.69 -25.63
CA LYS A 485 -11.52 -17.39 -26.18
C LYS A 485 -10.00 -17.30 -26.32
N PHE A 486 -9.22 -17.88 -25.39
CA PHE A 486 -7.77 -17.72 -25.30
C PHE A 486 -7.06 -19.00 -24.84
N PRO A 487 -6.81 -19.98 -25.72
CA PRO A 487 -6.22 -21.27 -25.36
C PRO A 487 -4.87 -21.17 -24.63
N THR A 488 -4.02 -20.20 -24.96
CA THR A 488 -2.74 -19.99 -24.25
C THR A 488 -2.99 -19.61 -22.78
N VAL A 489 -3.92 -18.69 -22.53
CA VAL A 489 -4.29 -18.27 -21.17
C VAL A 489 -4.93 -19.45 -20.40
N TYR A 490 -5.77 -20.23 -21.07
CA TYR A 490 -6.37 -21.44 -20.47
C TYR A 490 -5.30 -22.38 -19.89
N TRP A 491 -4.25 -22.71 -20.66
CA TRP A 491 -3.20 -23.60 -20.17
C TRP A 491 -2.37 -22.98 -19.04
N LEU A 492 -2.06 -21.67 -19.10
CA LEU A 492 -1.38 -20.96 -18.01
C LEU A 492 -2.19 -21.05 -16.71
N LEU A 493 -3.48 -20.76 -16.80
CA LEU A 493 -4.39 -20.79 -15.65
C LEU A 493 -4.62 -22.22 -15.14
N THR A 494 -4.73 -23.21 -16.01
CA THR A 494 -4.93 -24.63 -15.63
C THR A 494 -3.73 -25.16 -14.85
N VAL A 495 -2.50 -24.87 -15.29
CA VAL A 495 -1.27 -25.23 -14.54
C VAL A 495 -1.21 -24.48 -13.21
N ALA A 496 -1.55 -23.19 -13.17
CA ALA A 496 -1.61 -22.42 -11.95
C ALA A 496 -2.68 -22.97 -10.96
N ALA A 497 -3.82 -23.45 -11.45
CA ALA A 497 -4.85 -24.08 -10.64
C ALA A 497 -4.35 -25.40 -9.99
N PHE A 498 -3.66 -26.25 -10.76
CA PHE A 498 -3.00 -27.45 -10.25
C PHE A 498 -2.01 -27.13 -9.13
N LEU A 499 -1.11 -26.17 -9.37
CA LEU A 499 -0.13 -25.74 -8.37
C LEU A 499 -0.84 -25.14 -7.13
N THR A 500 -1.97 -24.43 -7.32
CA THR A 500 -2.77 -23.88 -6.21
C THR A 500 -3.27 -24.97 -5.29
N ALA A 501 -3.88 -26.02 -5.82
CA ALA A 501 -4.37 -27.15 -5.03
C ALA A 501 -3.20 -27.89 -4.33
N PHE A 502 -2.04 -28.00 -5.01
CA PHE A 502 -0.86 -28.63 -4.46
C PHE A 502 -0.27 -27.86 -3.26
N TYR A 503 0.00 -26.55 -3.39
CA TYR A 503 0.62 -25.81 -2.30
C TYR A 503 -0.34 -25.59 -1.12
N MET A 504 -1.64 -25.50 -1.37
CA MET A 504 -2.62 -25.47 -0.28
C MET A 504 -2.68 -26.80 0.49
N GLY A 505 -2.66 -27.93 -0.22
CA GLY A 505 -2.52 -29.25 0.40
C GLY A 505 -1.22 -29.34 1.23
N ARG A 506 -0.06 -28.94 0.64
CA ARG A 506 1.23 -28.88 1.36
C ARG A 506 1.13 -28.07 2.65
N GLN A 507 0.52 -26.89 2.59
CA GLN A 507 0.35 -26.01 3.75
C GLN A 507 -0.52 -26.66 4.84
N VAL A 508 -1.65 -27.26 4.48
CA VAL A 508 -2.51 -27.96 5.43
C VAL A 508 -1.77 -29.13 6.10
N TRP A 509 -1.04 -29.95 5.34
CA TRP A 509 -0.28 -31.07 5.90
C TRP A 509 0.84 -30.62 6.82
N MET A 510 1.56 -29.56 6.48
CA MET A 510 2.69 -29.05 7.28
C MET A 510 2.23 -28.37 8.57
N VAL A 511 1.10 -27.65 8.55
CA VAL A 511 0.63 -26.86 9.69
C VAL A 511 -0.14 -27.73 10.69
N PHE A 512 -1.08 -28.55 10.22
CA PHE A 512 -2.07 -29.18 11.09
C PHE A 512 -1.83 -30.66 11.37
N PHE A 513 -0.92 -31.30 10.64
CA PHE A 513 -0.68 -32.74 10.77
C PHE A 513 0.77 -33.04 11.18
N GLY A 514 1.02 -34.33 11.53
CA GLY A 514 2.32 -34.80 11.99
C GLY A 514 2.50 -34.64 13.50
N LYS A 515 3.74 -34.50 13.94
CA LYS A 515 4.09 -34.20 15.34
C LYS A 515 4.45 -32.71 15.44
N PRO A 516 4.27 -32.07 16.61
CA PRO A 516 4.80 -30.73 16.84
C PRO A 516 6.32 -30.70 16.56
N ARG A 517 6.78 -29.77 15.74
CA ARG A 517 8.21 -29.63 15.41
C ARG A 517 8.92 -28.60 16.27
N HIS A 518 8.16 -27.78 16.98
CA HIS A 518 8.68 -26.90 18.04
C HIS A 518 7.80 -27.03 19.27
N ALA A 519 8.36 -26.85 20.47
CA ALA A 519 7.63 -26.98 21.73
C ALA A 519 6.41 -26.04 21.83
N ALA A 520 6.50 -24.83 21.26
CA ALA A 520 5.38 -23.88 21.21
C ALA A 520 4.13 -24.46 20.50
N ALA A 521 4.30 -25.31 19.50
CA ALA A 521 3.17 -25.93 18.79
C ALA A 521 2.42 -26.96 19.65
N ALA A 522 3.09 -27.57 20.62
CA ALA A 522 2.45 -28.49 21.57
C ALA A 522 1.60 -27.76 22.62
N HIS A 523 1.88 -26.48 22.87
CA HIS A 523 1.21 -25.63 23.85
C HIS A 523 0.35 -24.54 23.18
N ALA A 524 0.10 -24.63 21.89
CA ALA A 524 -0.77 -23.70 21.18
C ALA A 524 -2.22 -23.79 21.69
N GLU A 525 -2.89 -22.65 21.80
CA GLU A 525 -4.26 -22.55 22.30
C GLU A 525 -5.22 -22.04 21.24
N GLU A 526 -6.48 -22.51 21.26
CA GLU A 526 -7.52 -22.04 20.36
C GLU A 526 -7.85 -20.57 20.60
N SER A 527 -8.16 -19.87 19.54
CA SER A 527 -8.49 -18.44 19.59
C SER A 527 -9.86 -18.18 20.23
N PRO A 528 -10.05 -17.04 20.91
CA PRO A 528 -11.32 -16.69 21.56
C PRO A 528 -12.45 -16.45 20.54
N LYS A 529 -13.70 -16.46 21.05
CA LYS A 529 -14.91 -16.34 20.21
C LYS A 529 -14.95 -15.06 19.35
N VAL A 530 -14.40 -13.95 19.84
CA VAL A 530 -14.34 -12.68 19.07
C VAL A 530 -13.51 -12.85 17.78
N ILE A 531 -12.56 -13.77 17.76
CA ILE A 531 -11.76 -14.15 16.59
C ILE A 531 -12.49 -15.21 15.77
N THR A 532 -12.99 -16.29 16.39
CA THR A 532 -13.53 -17.44 15.65
C THR A 532 -14.92 -17.20 15.04
N ILE A 533 -15.77 -16.33 15.61
CA ILE A 533 -17.08 -16.02 15.03
C ILE A 533 -16.99 -15.38 13.64
N PRO A 534 -16.20 -14.33 13.41
CA PRO A 534 -15.98 -13.78 12.06
C PRO A 534 -15.48 -14.83 11.06
N LEU A 535 -14.60 -15.73 11.51
CA LEU A 535 -14.11 -16.83 10.67
C LEU A 535 -15.23 -17.81 10.29
N MET A 536 -16.15 -18.15 11.22
CA MET A 536 -17.30 -19.01 10.92
C MET A 536 -18.23 -18.38 9.88
N VAL A 537 -18.48 -17.07 9.98
CA VAL A 537 -19.28 -16.34 8.99
C VAL A 537 -18.60 -16.37 7.61
N LEU A 538 -17.28 -16.10 7.56
CA LEU A 538 -16.52 -16.17 6.30
C LEU A 538 -16.49 -17.60 5.74
N ALA A 539 -16.43 -18.63 6.57
CA ALA A 539 -16.51 -20.03 6.14
C ALA A 539 -17.88 -20.36 5.52
N ALA A 540 -18.97 -19.89 6.14
CA ALA A 540 -20.30 -20.03 5.57
C ALA A 540 -20.40 -19.34 4.20
N LEU A 541 -19.84 -18.14 4.06
CA LEU A 541 -19.77 -17.41 2.79
C LEU A 541 -18.88 -18.13 1.76
N ALA A 542 -17.78 -18.76 2.19
CA ALA A 542 -16.90 -19.54 1.30
C ALA A 542 -17.55 -20.85 0.83
N ILE A 543 -18.52 -21.39 1.57
CA ILE A 543 -19.34 -22.54 1.17
C ILE A 543 -20.45 -22.08 0.23
N LEU A 544 -21.24 -21.08 0.66
CA LEU A 544 -22.47 -20.67 -0.01
C LEU A 544 -22.26 -19.67 -1.15
N GLY A 545 -21.14 -18.94 -1.18
CA GLY A 545 -20.91 -17.86 -2.14
C GLY A 545 -20.91 -18.29 -3.61
N GLY A 546 -20.74 -19.59 -3.87
CA GLY A 546 -20.92 -20.16 -5.21
C GLY A 546 -22.34 -20.05 -5.74
N SER A 547 -23.35 -20.01 -4.87
CA SER A 547 -24.76 -19.87 -5.27
C SER A 547 -25.09 -18.52 -5.92
N LEU A 548 -24.23 -17.52 -5.82
CA LEU A 548 -24.42 -16.22 -6.46
C LEU A 548 -24.43 -16.29 -7.99
N ASN A 549 -23.79 -17.30 -8.59
CA ASN A 549 -23.73 -17.46 -10.05
C ASN A 549 -23.72 -18.94 -10.47
N LEU A 550 -24.70 -19.71 -9.98
CA LEU A 550 -24.83 -21.11 -10.41
C LEU A 550 -25.25 -21.22 -11.86
N PRO A 551 -24.78 -22.25 -12.59
CA PRO A 551 -25.25 -22.57 -13.93
C PRO A 551 -26.78 -22.67 -14.01
N GLY A 552 -27.37 -21.98 -14.98
CA GLY A 552 -28.83 -21.90 -15.17
C GLY A 552 -29.55 -20.86 -14.32
N VAL A 553 -28.92 -20.28 -13.30
CA VAL A 553 -29.48 -19.18 -12.47
C VAL A 553 -28.83 -17.84 -12.81
N HIS A 554 -27.50 -17.81 -12.91
CA HIS A 554 -26.68 -16.65 -13.33
C HIS A 554 -27.02 -15.31 -12.67
N SER A 555 -27.43 -15.30 -11.39
CA SER A 555 -27.96 -14.12 -10.72
C SER A 555 -26.95 -12.95 -10.72
N LEU A 556 -25.66 -13.22 -10.48
CA LEU A 556 -24.65 -12.18 -10.49
C LEU A 556 -24.35 -11.65 -11.89
N THR A 557 -24.35 -12.51 -12.90
CA THR A 557 -24.17 -12.14 -14.31
C THR A 557 -25.31 -11.20 -14.72
N LEU A 558 -26.57 -11.58 -14.49
CA LEU A 558 -27.75 -10.77 -14.78
C LEU A 558 -27.73 -9.44 -14.00
N TRP A 559 -27.26 -9.44 -12.77
CA TRP A 559 -27.07 -8.22 -11.98
C TRP A 559 -26.06 -7.27 -12.64
N LEU A 560 -24.89 -7.79 -13.08
CA LEU A 560 -23.82 -6.98 -13.67
C LEU A 560 -24.13 -6.49 -15.08
N GLU A 561 -25.01 -7.16 -15.83
CA GLU A 561 -25.44 -6.79 -17.18
C GLU A 561 -26.02 -5.36 -17.23
N HIS A 562 -26.68 -4.92 -16.17
CA HIS A 562 -27.20 -3.55 -16.06
C HIS A 562 -26.10 -2.46 -16.10
N THR A 563 -24.86 -2.78 -15.76
CA THR A 563 -23.75 -1.81 -15.75
C THR A 563 -22.71 -2.09 -16.82
N ILE A 564 -22.41 -3.36 -17.10
CA ILE A 564 -21.37 -3.79 -18.05
C ILE A 564 -22.08 -4.37 -19.28
N ALA A 565 -22.13 -3.59 -20.34
CA ALA A 565 -22.75 -4.03 -21.61
C ALA A 565 -21.98 -5.22 -22.22
N GLY A 566 -22.73 -6.19 -22.80
CA GLY A 566 -22.16 -7.37 -23.47
C GLY A 566 -21.67 -8.45 -22.51
N VAL A 567 -22.06 -8.41 -21.25
CA VAL A 567 -21.88 -9.52 -20.32
C VAL A 567 -22.92 -10.59 -20.64
N GLU A 568 -22.47 -11.75 -21.07
CA GLU A 568 -23.33 -12.90 -21.36
C GLU A 568 -23.11 -14.00 -20.32
N ALA A 569 -24.18 -14.72 -19.99
CA ALA A 569 -24.08 -15.90 -19.16
C ALA A 569 -23.44 -17.03 -19.95
N GLY A 570 -22.24 -17.46 -19.55
CA GLY A 570 -21.54 -18.57 -20.18
C GLY A 570 -22.26 -19.92 -19.94
N GLU A 571 -22.24 -20.82 -20.91
CA GLU A 571 -22.70 -22.19 -20.69
C GLU A 571 -21.72 -22.96 -19.80
N PHE A 572 -22.27 -23.78 -18.88
CA PHE A 572 -21.43 -24.61 -18.01
C PHE A 572 -20.74 -25.72 -18.83
N ASN A 573 -19.42 -25.71 -18.81
CA ASN A 573 -18.63 -26.68 -19.56
C ASN A 573 -18.21 -27.87 -18.68
N PHE A 574 -18.95 -28.97 -18.76
CA PHE A 574 -18.70 -30.20 -18.01
C PHE A 574 -17.30 -30.79 -18.23
N LEU A 575 -16.71 -30.62 -19.41
CA LEU A 575 -15.38 -31.12 -19.72
C LEU A 575 -14.32 -30.34 -18.95
N VAL A 576 -14.41 -29.00 -18.97
CA VAL A 576 -13.49 -28.11 -18.25
C VAL A 576 -13.62 -28.34 -16.75
N ALA A 577 -14.85 -28.39 -16.21
CA ALA A 577 -15.12 -28.62 -14.81
C ALA A 577 -14.64 -30.02 -14.34
N GLY A 578 -14.82 -31.05 -15.14
CA GLY A 578 -14.32 -32.40 -14.86
C GLY A 578 -12.80 -32.45 -14.86
N LEU A 579 -12.13 -31.80 -15.82
CA LEU A 579 -10.68 -31.76 -15.91
C LEU A 579 -10.07 -30.97 -14.75
N SER A 580 -10.62 -29.79 -14.44
CA SER A 580 -10.13 -28.95 -13.34
C SER A 580 -10.27 -29.65 -11.99
N THR A 581 -11.40 -30.33 -11.76
CA THR A 581 -11.62 -31.13 -10.55
C THR A 581 -10.64 -32.32 -10.46
N ALA A 582 -10.44 -33.05 -11.53
CA ALA A 582 -9.49 -34.17 -11.57
C ALA A 582 -8.05 -33.70 -11.29
N LEU A 583 -7.65 -32.56 -11.86
CA LEU A 583 -6.34 -31.96 -11.62
C LEU A 583 -6.18 -31.50 -10.15
N ALA A 584 -7.21 -30.85 -9.59
CA ALA A 584 -7.17 -30.40 -8.19
C ALA A 584 -7.09 -31.59 -7.23
N LEU A 585 -7.87 -32.64 -7.43
CA LEU A 585 -7.81 -33.87 -6.61
C LEU A 585 -6.45 -34.57 -6.74
N THR A 586 -5.90 -34.63 -7.96
CA THR A 586 -4.56 -35.19 -8.21
C THR A 586 -3.47 -34.40 -7.49
N ALA A 587 -3.55 -33.07 -7.52
CA ALA A 587 -2.61 -32.18 -6.82
C ALA A 587 -2.70 -32.38 -5.29
N ILE A 588 -3.89 -32.47 -4.72
CA ILE A 588 -4.10 -32.75 -3.29
C ILE A 588 -3.57 -34.14 -2.93
N ALA A 589 -3.85 -35.16 -3.75
CA ALA A 589 -3.33 -36.51 -3.53
C ALA A 589 -1.80 -36.54 -3.58
N LEU A 590 -1.18 -35.84 -4.53
CA LEU A 590 0.28 -35.72 -4.61
C LEU A 590 0.86 -35.00 -3.38
N SER A 591 0.21 -33.92 -2.91
CA SER A 591 0.61 -33.25 -1.67
C SER A 591 0.51 -34.16 -0.45
N TRP A 592 -0.53 -35.01 -0.39
CA TRP A 592 -0.68 -36.02 0.67
C TRP A 592 0.41 -37.08 0.63
N VAL A 593 0.77 -37.59 -0.55
CA VAL A 593 1.85 -38.56 -0.71
C VAL A 593 3.18 -38.02 -0.20
N LEU A 594 3.48 -36.75 -0.49
CA LEU A 594 4.75 -36.11 -0.14
C LEU A 594 4.80 -35.64 1.32
N TYR A 595 3.73 -35.08 1.86
CA TYR A 595 3.70 -34.41 3.16
C TYR A 595 2.73 -35.03 4.17
N GLY A 596 1.65 -35.68 3.72
CA GLY A 596 0.62 -36.27 4.59
C GLY A 596 0.95 -37.68 5.02
N ARG A 597 1.45 -38.55 4.10
CA ARG A 597 1.77 -39.95 4.38
C ARG A 597 2.98 -40.08 5.29
N LYS A 598 3.98 -39.24 5.11
CA LYS A 598 5.19 -39.15 5.95
C LYS A 598 5.39 -37.67 6.33
N PRO A 599 4.74 -37.23 7.43
CA PRO A 599 4.90 -35.86 7.89
C PRO A 599 6.36 -35.50 8.14
N LEU A 600 6.72 -34.27 7.81
CA LEU A 600 8.06 -33.74 7.96
C LEU A 600 8.48 -33.78 9.44
N ALA A 601 9.66 -34.29 9.74
CA ALA A 601 10.27 -34.24 11.06
C ALA A 601 11.09 -32.94 11.22
N GLU A 602 11.42 -32.58 12.45
CA GLU A 602 12.29 -31.45 12.77
C GLU A 602 13.66 -31.63 12.10
N GLY A 603 14.20 -30.56 11.48
CA GLY A 603 15.48 -30.59 10.77
C GLY A 603 15.50 -31.38 9.46
N GLN A 604 14.39 -32.01 9.05
CA GLN A 604 14.34 -32.80 7.82
C GLN A 604 14.26 -31.91 6.58
N ILE A 605 15.06 -32.24 5.55
CA ILE A 605 15.01 -31.58 4.24
C ILE A 605 13.64 -31.81 3.59
N ASP A 606 13.05 -30.74 3.04
CA ASP A 606 11.77 -30.78 2.33
C ASP A 606 11.79 -31.87 1.21
N PRO A 607 10.80 -32.77 1.18
CA PRO A 607 10.70 -33.83 0.16
C PRO A 607 10.71 -33.28 -1.27
N LEU A 608 10.07 -32.15 -1.48
CA LEU A 608 10.00 -31.51 -2.80
C LEU A 608 11.35 -30.90 -3.21
N LYS A 609 12.10 -30.34 -2.25
CA LYS A 609 13.48 -29.85 -2.48
C LYS A 609 14.42 -31.02 -2.88
N ARG A 610 14.22 -32.19 -2.27
CA ARG A 610 14.97 -33.41 -2.65
C ARG A 610 14.59 -33.91 -4.06
N LEU A 611 13.30 -33.80 -4.43
CA LEU A 611 12.78 -34.25 -5.74
C LEU A 611 13.20 -33.32 -6.89
N LEU A 612 13.02 -32.01 -6.72
CA LEU A 612 13.20 -31.00 -7.76
C LEU A 612 14.61 -30.41 -7.79
N GLY A 613 15.42 -30.60 -6.72
CA GLY A 613 16.78 -30.08 -6.66
C GLY A 613 16.91 -28.59 -6.92
N PRO A 614 17.72 -28.17 -7.91
CA PRO A 614 17.93 -26.74 -8.21
C PRO A 614 16.66 -25.98 -8.63
N VAL A 615 15.68 -26.65 -9.23
CA VAL A 615 14.42 -26.02 -9.66
C VAL A 615 13.64 -25.54 -8.43
N PHE A 616 13.64 -26.32 -7.33
CA PHE A 616 13.02 -25.88 -6.08
C PHE A 616 13.71 -24.61 -5.54
N THR A 617 15.03 -24.51 -5.65
CA THR A 617 15.78 -23.33 -5.21
C THR A 617 15.38 -22.07 -5.98
N VAL A 618 15.07 -22.20 -7.29
CA VAL A 618 14.52 -21.07 -8.08
C VAL A 618 13.21 -20.58 -7.50
N PHE A 619 12.29 -21.48 -7.11
CA PHE A 619 11.00 -21.13 -6.51
C PHE A 619 11.19 -20.55 -5.09
N GLU A 620 12.04 -21.15 -4.28
CA GLU A 620 12.38 -20.69 -2.93
C GLU A 620 13.00 -19.29 -2.96
N ARG A 621 13.92 -19.03 -3.91
CA ARG A 621 14.58 -17.73 -4.15
C ARG A 621 13.80 -16.76 -5.03
N LYS A 622 12.52 -17.08 -5.33
CA LYS A 622 11.60 -16.17 -6.06
C LYS A 622 12.19 -15.69 -7.40
N TYR A 623 12.91 -16.56 -8.10
CA TYR A 623 13.60 -16.24 -9.36
C TYR A 623 14.65 -15.11 -9.24
N TRP A 624 15.14 -14.82 -8.04
CA TRP A 624 16.07 -13.71 -7.73
C TRP A 624 15.56 -12.35 -8.20
N VAL A 625 14.25 -12.16 -8.27
CA VAL A 625 13.66 -10.90 -8.77
C VAL A 625 14.04 -9.72 -7.88
N ASP A 626 14.00 -9.89 -6.55
CA ASP A 626 14.40 -8.83 -5.62
C ASP A 626 15.86 -8.41 -5.86
N GLU A 627 16.79 -9.36 -6.03
CA GLU A 627 18.20 -9.12 -6.31
C GLU A 627 18.40 -8.40 -7.66
N VAL A 628 17.64 -8.79 -8.69
CA VAL A 628 17.67 -8.11 -10.00
C VAL A 628 17.18 -6.67 -9.87
N TYR A 629 16.09 -6.43 -9.13
CA TYR A 629 15.60 -5.05 -8.91
C TYR A 629 16.63 -4.19 -8.15
N TRP A 630 17.30 -4.75 -7.15
CA TRP A 630 18.37 -4.06 -6.46
C TRP A 630 19.53 -3.72 -7.41
N ALA A 631 20.02 -4.69 -8.19
CA ALA A 631 21.18 -4.48 -9.05
C ALA A 631 20.88 -3.52 -10.22
N VAL A 632 19.72 -3.63 -10.85
CA VAL A 632 19.40 -2.90 -12.09
C VAL A 632 18.82 -1.52 -11.83
N PHE A 633 17.91 -1.41 -10.83
CA PHE A 633 17.16 -0.17 -10.60
C PHE A 633 17.61 0.58 -9.35
N ILE A 634 17.64 -0.08 -8.17
CA ILE A 634 17.79 0.63 -6.91
C ILE A 634 19.23 1.15 -6.74
N ASN A 635 20.25 0.31 -6.98
CA ASN A 635 21.66 0.76 -6.89
C ASN A 635 21.94 1.89 -7.89
N ARG A 636 21.42 1.79 -9.11
CA ARG A 636 21.59 2.86 -10.12
C ARG A 636 20.89 4.15 -9.72
N TYR A 637 19.69 4.06 -9.15
CA TYR A 637 19.01 5.22 -8.60
C TYR A 637 19.81 5.87 -7.47
N VAL A 638 20.37 5.08 -6.57
CA VAL A 638 21.24 5.56 -5.48
C VAL A 638 22.50 6.22 -6.04
N ASP A 639 23.18 5.59 -7.02
CA ASP A 639 24.36 6.17 -7.68
C ASP A 639 24.04 7.54 -8.32
N ILE A 640 22.90 7.63 -9.03
CA ILE A 640 22.44 8.90 -9.62
C ILE A 640 22.12 9.93 -8.53
N SER A 641 21.46 9.51 -7.44
CA SER A 641 21.14 10.41 -6.33
C SER A 641 22.39 10.99 -5.68
N HIS A 642 23.42 10.17 -5.45
CA HIS A 642 24.72 10.65 -4.97
C HIS A 642 25.39 11.60 -5.97
N PHE A 643 25.38 11.27 -7.26
CA PHE A 643 25.90 12.19 -8.28
C PHE A 643 25.18 13.55 -8.27
N LEU A 644 23.87 13.54 -8.18
CA LEU A 644 23.08 14.79 -8.13
C LEU A 644 23.36 15.59 -6.84
N ALA A 645 23.42 14.91 -5.69
CA ALA A 645 23.67 15.56 -4.41
C ALA A 645 25.12 16.06 -4.29
N ASP A 646 26.13 15.21 -4.59
CA ASP A 646 27.51 15.53 -4.32
C ASP A 646 28.14 16.40 -5.41
N VAL A 647 27.77 16.17 -6.69
CA VAL A 647 28.38 16.86 -7.82
C VAL A 647 27.56 18.09 -8.24
N ILE A 648 26.27 17.89 -8.47
CA ILE A 648 25.42 18.98 -8.99
C ILE A 648 25.07 19.97 -7.87
N ASP A 649 24.52 19.48 -6.76
CA ASP A 649 24.11 20.36 -5.66
C ASP A 649 25.33 20.84 -4.84
N GLY A 650 26.17 19.92 -4.32
CA GLY A 650 27.31 20.25 -3.49
C GLY A 650 28.39 21.05 -4.25
N ARG A 651 29.06 20.41 -5.23
CA ARG A 651 30.22 21.02 -5.88
C ARG A 651 29.86 22.15 -6.85
N PHE A 652 28.82 21.97 -7.70
CA PHE A 652 28.48 22.96 -8.70
C PHE A 652 27.66 24.10 -8.09
N TRP A 653 26.50 23.85 -7.48
CA TRP A 653 25.65 24.92 -6.96
C TRP A 653 26.22 25.55 -5.69
N HIS A 654 26.55 24.72 -4.68
CA HIS A 654 27.03 25.25 -3.40
C HIS A 654 28.45 25.82 -3.52
N ASP A 655 29.47 24.99 -3.85
CA ASP A 655 30.86 25.41 -3.80
C ASP A 655 31.24 26.38 -4.93
N PHE A 656 30.76 26.15 -6.15
CA PHE A 656 31.15 27.01 -7.28
C PHE A 656 30.21 28.22 -7.41
N VAL A 657 28.89 28.01 -7.51
CA VAL A 657 27.99 29.17 -7.78
C VAL A 657 27.84 30.05 -6.53
N HIS A 658 27.48 29.48 -5.37
CA HIS A 658 27.23 30.25 -4.17
C HIS A 658 28.53 30.78 -3.57
N GLU A 659 29.54 29.91 -3.31
CA GLU A 659 30.75 30.35 -2.62
C GLU A 659 31.73 31.13 -3.53
N LYS A 660 32.09 30.57 -4.70
CA LYS A 660 33.09 31.24 -5.56
C LYS A 660 32.50 32.39 -6.37
N VAL A 661 31.35 32.20 -7.01
CA VAL A 661 30.80 33.25 -7.88
C VAL A 661 30.07 34.30 -7.05
N ILE A 662 29.03 33.94 -6.31
CA ILE A 662 28.20 34.93 -5.60
C ILE A 662 28.95 35.53 -4.41
N ALA A 663 29.35 34.72 -3.44
CA ALA A 663 30.03 35.18 -2.23
C ALA A 663 31.42 35.77 -2.56
N GLY A 664 32.16 35.15 -3.49
CA GLY A 664 33.44 35.66 -3.98
C GLY A 664 33.30 37.03 -4.65
N THR A 665 32.32 37.22 -5.53
CA THR A 665 32.03 38.50 -6.15
C THR A 665 31.58 39.55 -5.14
N TYR A 666 30.70 39.17 -4.21
CA TYR A 666 30.27 40.04 -3.13
C TYR A 666 31.46 40.48 -2.25
N ASN A 667 32.32 39.56 -1.84
CA ASN A 667 33.49 39.83 -1.03
C ASN A 667 34.50 40.68 -1.78
N TRP A 668 34.72 40.45 -3.10
CA TRP A 668 35.56 41.30 -3.94
C TRP A 668 34.98 42.72 -4.04
N LEU A 669 33.67 42.82 -4.33
CA LEU A 669 33.00 44.13 -4.40
C LEU A 669 33.11 44.90 -3.06
N SER A 670 32.82 44.19 -1.95
CA SER A 670 32.89 44.79 -0.61
C SER A 670 34.29 45.23 -0.25
N ARG A 671 35.29 44.35 -0.36
CA ARG A 671 36.67 44.65 0.10
C ARG A 671 37.45 45.52 -0.88
N THR A 672 37.35 45.25 -2.18
CA THR A 672 38.18 45.95 -3.16
C THR A 672 37.50 47.23 -3.63
N VAL A 673 36.24 47.21 -3.97
CA VAL A 673 35.58 48.40 -4.52
C VAL A 673 35.07 49.28 -3.39
N LEU A 674 34.30 48.81 -2.44
CA LEU A 674 33.70 49.66 -1.42
C LEU A 674 34.71 50.07 -0.35
N ASP A 675 35.42 49.11 0.28
CA ASP A 675 36.36 49.43 1.37
C ASP A 675 37.63 50.12 0.82
N LEU A 676 38.38 49.49 -0.11
CA LEU A 676 39.65 50.03 -0.57
C LEU A 676 39.46 51.27 -1.44
N HIS A 677 38.66 51.24 -2.49
CA HIS A 677 38.57 52.36 -3.44
C HIS A 677 37.59 53.45 -2.99
N VAL A 678 36.42 53.09 -2.49
CA VAL A 678 35.43 54.11 -2.10
C VAL A 678 35.74 54.65 -0.71
N ASP A 679 35.92 53.80 0.29
CA ASP A 679 36.11 54.27 1.68
C ASP A 679 37.53 54.79 1.90
N GLN A 680 38.58 53.98 1.73
CA GLN A 680 39.95 54.38 2.06
C GLN A 680 40.53 55.36 1.03
N GLN A 681 40.44 55.11 -0.28
CA GLN A 681 41.07 55.99 -1.32
C GLN A 681 40.27 57.24 -1.65
N PHE A 682 38.91 57.18 -1.50
CA PHE A 682 38.10 58.35 -1.86
C PHE A 682 37.58 59.07 -0.60
N ILE A 683 36.81 58.46 0.27
CA ILE A 683 36.21 59.13 1.43
C ILE A 683 37.28 59.52 2.44
N ASP A 684 38.16 58.62 2.85
CA ASP A 684 39.24 58.91 3.80
C ASP A 684 40.25 59.87 3.21
N ALA A 685 40.53 59.80 1.92
CA ALA A 685 41.43 60.78 1.25
C ALA A 685 40.86 62.24 1.25
N ILE A 686 39.52 62.34 1.04
CA ILE A 686 38.85 63.67 1.16
C ILE A 686 38.89 64.14 2.62
N ALA A 687 38.56 63.30 3.55
CA ALA A 687 38.54 63.63 4.98
C ALA A 687 39.94 64.04 5.46
N ASN A 688 40.97 63.24 5.11
CA ASN A 688 42.35 63.54 5.44
C ASN A 688 42.86 64.79 4.68
N GLY A 689 42.46 64.97 3.42
CA GLY A 689 42.76 66.18 2.62
C GLY A 689 42.17 67.42 3.25
N LEU A 690 40.91 67.39 3.69
CA LEU A 690 40.27 68.46 4.45
C LEU A 690 40.97 68.74 5.79
N GLY A 691 41.38 67.68 6.49
CA GLY A 691 42.17 67.79 7.71
C GLY A 691 43.52 68.44 7.49
N GLU A 692 44.20 68.05 6.41
CA GLU A 692 45.51 68.66 6.01
C GLU A 692 45.35 70.10 5.52
N LEU A 693 44.28 70.39 4.77
CA LEU A 693 43.92 71.75 4.40
C LEU A 693 43.66 72.61 5.63
N THR A 694 42.91 72.09 6.58
CA THR A 694 42.62 72.77 7.87
C THR A 694 43.92 73.03 8.65
N LYS A 695 44.87 72.12 8.69
CA LYS A 695 46.18 72.26 9.33
C LYS A 695 47.03 73.39 8.58
N ARG A 696 47.01 73.41 7.25
CA ARG A 696 47.68 74.41 6.47
C ARG A 696 47.10 75.80 6.71
N ILE A 697 45.75 75.90 6.69
CA ILE A 697 45.05 77.16 7.03
C ILE A 697 45.39 77.61 8.47
N SER A 698 45.31 76.69 9.41
CA SER A 698 45.62 76.90 10.81
C SER A 698 47.11 77.39 11.00
N SER A 699 48.04 76.70 10.31
CA SER A 699 49.44 77.10 10.34
C SER A 699 49.69 78.47 9.71
N GLY A 700 48.95 78.85 8.67
CA GLY A 700 48.94 80.17 8.09
C GLY A 700 48.40 81.25 9.05
N LEU A 701 47.25 80.93 9.69
CA LEU A 701 46.64 81.78 10.73
C LEU A 701 47.55 81.97 11.95
N ARG A 702 48.28 80.93 12.36
CA ARG A 702 49.24 80.97 13.45
C ARG A 702 50.37 81.95 13.15
N ARG A 703 50.78 82.20 11.92
CA ARG A 703 51.75 83.16 11.56
C ARG A 703 51.29 84.64 11.80
N LEU A 704 49.94 84.82 11.81
CA LEU A 704 49.30 86.06 12.19
C LEU A 704 49.33 86.27 13.70
N GLN A 705 49.49 85.24 14.48
CA GLN A 705 49.59 85.21 15.93
C GLN A 705 51.11 85.28 16.30
N ASN A 706 51.77 86.40 16.08
CA ASN A 706 53.18 86.57 16.31
C ASN A 706 53.55 86.92 17.78
N GLY A 707 52.57 86.90 18.71
CA GLY A 707 52.77 87.19 20.13
C GLY A 707 53.03 88.66 20.50
N PHE A 708 53.11 89.56 19.50
CA PHE A 708 53.31 90.97 19.79
C PHE A 708 51.96 91.71 19.88
N VAL A 709 51.64 92.23 21.09
CA VAL A 709 50.40 92.95 21.35
C VAL A 709 50.11 94.06 20.32
N ARG A 710 51.14 94.79 19.84
CA ARG A 710 51.00 95.83 18.84
C ARG A 710 50.50 95.30 17.50
N SER A 711 50.80 94.07 17.12
CA SER A 711 50.31 93.48 15.83
C SER A 711 48.81 93.19 15.94
N TYR A 712 48.32 92.72 17.09
CA TYR A 712 46.90 92.58 17.34
C TYR A 712 46.14 93.87 17.41
N ALA A 713 46.78 94.92 18.08
CA ALA A 713 46.21 96.26 18.12
C ALA A 713 46.07 96.84 16.72
N LEU A 714 47.13 96.69 15.83
CA LEU A 714 47.08 97.07 14.45
C LEU A 714 46.03 96.36 13.64
N ALA A 715 45.82 95.05 13.86
CA ALA A 715 44.80 94.27 13.16
C ALA A 715 43.37 94.71 13.58
N VAL A 716 43.15 94.97 14.87
CA VAL A 716 41.91 95.55 15.35
C VAL A 716 41.69 96.99 14.78
N LEU A 717 42.71 97.83 14.79
CA LEU A 717 42.64 99.18 14.20
C LEU A 717 42.27 99.05 12.70
N PHE A 718 42.92 98.19 11.96
CA PHE A 718 42.68 98.01 10.54
C PHE A 718 41.24 97.48 10.29
N GLY A 719 40.73 96.56 11.16
CA GLY A 719 39.35 96.08 11.13
C GLY A 719 38.33 97.20 11.39
N VAL A 720 38.64 98.10 12.35
CA VAL A 720 37.82 99.28 12.64
C VAL A 720 37.82 100.22 11.44
N VAL A 721 38.98 100.47 10.83
CA VAL A 721 39.10 101.35 9.65
C VAL A 721 38.27 100.76 8.46
N ILE A 722 38.32 99.45 8.24
CA ILE A 722 37.48 98.77 7.21
C ILE A 722 36.02 98.97 7.51
N ILE A 723 35.58 98.73 8.75
CA ILE A 723 34.19 98.83 9.12
C ILE A 723 33.73 100.34 8.99
N VAL A 724 34.50 101.26 9.47
CA VAL A 724 34.20 102.73 9.30
C VAL A 724 34.21 103.13 7.82
N GLY A 725 35.20 102.67 7.04
CA GLY A 725 35.23 102.84 5.60
C GLY A 725 34.03 102.31 4.86
N TYR A 726 33.62 101.09 5.24
CA TYR A 726 32.39 100.50 4.72
C TYR A 726 31.12 101.29 5.09
N LEU A 727 31.05 101.75 6.35
CA LEU A 727 29.94 102.62 6.79
C LEU A 727 29.92 104.01 6.17
N LEU A 728 31.06 104.56 5.78
CA LEU A 728 31.14 105.86 5.08
C LEU A 728 30.87 105.74 3.57
N LEU A 729 31.04 104.55 3.01
CA LEU A 729 30.79 104.29 1.58
C LEU A 729 29.35 103.83 1.32
N LYS A 730 28.59 103.58 2.39
CA LYS A 730 27.17 103.27 2.37
C LYS A 730 26.37 104.53 2.74
#